data_1a87b451f1146d4aff6e7f41ff3e5c03
#
_entry.id   1a87b451f1146d4aff6e7f41ff3e5c03
#
_cell.length_a   1.000
_cell.length_b   1.000
_cell.length_c   1.000
_cell.angle_alpha   90.00
_cell.angle_beta   90.00
_cell.angle_gamma   90.00
#
_symmetry.space_group_name_H-M   'P 1'
#
loop_
_entity.id
_entity.type
_entity.pdbx_description
1 polymer ?
#
loop_
_entity_poly.entity_id
_entity_poly.type
_entity_poly.pdbx_seq_one_letter_code
_entity_poly.pdbx_strand_id
1 'polypeptide(L)'
;MNKQNQSVRRVAILGAGYISKYHVSAVRALPGLELAAVCDLNRTKAESLAGQFGIPKVYSSLETMLAEEKLDAVHVLLPPEVHGPPIKRILDAGVDVLAEKPLAISSAECKELADHANKLGRKLGVSHNFLFSPIYERFAADLKQGRFGRLDQVDIVWNKELGQLKGGPFASWLFARPENVLFEVGPHAFAHLAHIVGEPDHLHVYPHDRVVLPLGREFYRRWEIHGFKDSTSVRVRFSFIDGFTQQYIQVRGTSAAAIVDFENNTYVINEHTPLLLDVDRYANVTRAAATTVQQASATLGRFILNKMGLDKEGAPFQQCITRVVRAYYEGMDRGSFDERVAPPLATAAVALAERVTKEAKLKTKPAEAAPEAESKKSKNGNGKSSSAETVLVLGGTGFIGQALVQKLREAGYGVRLLVRNPNTISPEIKKLGVGLARGDMMDTASVEAALPGIEHVFHLARGYGEIWDDYVRTDVEPTKRLAEVCLKHGVKGFYYTSSIAIYYAGSSKLVITEDTPPSTGVARANLYARAKVEIEKDLLQLHKERGLPVVIFRPGIVLGRGGHPLHGGVAGWPYSSVSRLWGDGNAQLPIVLVDDCAEAMVRALKVPGIAGQSFNLVGDPVLTALEYLDELERVAGIHFRRVPTSSARYFAEEIGKYVIKTVGRDPHRRLPSWENWDGRTCKSRFDATRTKQVLGWEPTASRDEIVREGIKVPAEQFLT
;
A
#
# COMPACT_ATOMS: atom_id res chain seq x y z
N MET A 1 35.17 28.76 -12.10
CA MET A 1 33.79 29.24 -12.15
C MET A 1 33.30 29.45 -10.73
N ASN A 2 32.95 30.68 -10.41
CA ASN A 2 32.61 31.16 -9.07
C ASN A 2 31.47 30.32 -8.44
N LYS A 3 31.72 29.79 -7.25
CA LYS A 3 30.65 29.39 -6.31
C LYS A 3 29.99 30.69 -5.82
N GLN A 4 29.06 31.23 -6.58
CA GLN A 4 28.14 32.24 -6.05
C GLN A 4 27.36 31.59 -4.90
N ASN A 5 27.22 32.33 -3.80
CA ASN A 5 26.36 32.05 -2.65
C ASN A 5 24.93 31.78 -3.13
N GLN A 6 24.61 30.55 -3.56
CA GLN A 6 23.22 30.17 -3.78
C GLN A 6 22.58 30.11 -2.40
N SER A 7 21.62 31.02 -2.16
CA SER A 7 20.77 30.94 -0.96
C SER A 7 20.11 29.57 -0.89
N VAL A 8 20.20 28.94 0.26
CA VAL A 8 19.55 27.63 0.50
C VAL A 8 18.05 27.82 0.43
N ARG A 9 17.38 27.07 -0.46
CA ARG A 9 15.93 27.07 -0.60
C ARG A 9 15.27 26.20 0.46
N ARG A 10 14.31 26.77 1.15
CA ARG A 10 13.51 26.09 2.18
C ARG A 10 12.28 25.45 1.55
N VAL A 11 12.20 24.11 1.65
CA VAL A 11 11.18 23.29 1.02
C VAL A 11 10.30 22.62 2.07
N ALA A 12 9.01 22.61 1.88
CA ALA A 12 8.08 21.82 2.69
C ALA A 12 7.40 20.71 1.87
N ILE A 13 6.95 19.69 2.57
CA ILE A 13 6.17 18.57 2.02
C ILE A 13 4.73 18.68 2.52
N LEU A 14 3.78 18.72 1.59
CA LEU A 14 2.36 18.64 1.88
C LEU A 14 1.82 17.27 1.45
N GLY A 15 1.46 16.45 2.43
CA GLY A 15 1.08 15.04 2.26
C GLY A 15 2.19 14.07 2.68
N ALA A 16 1.95 13.28 3.74
CA ALA A 16 2.87 12.27 4.25
C ALA A 16 2.48 10.84 3.79
N GLY A 17 2.08 10.70 2.50
CA GLY A 17 1.73 9.44 1.87
C GLY A 17 2.95 8.63 1.40
N TYR A 18 2.69 7.56 0.64
CA TYR A 18 3.73 6.65 0.11
C TYR A 18 4.84 7.37 -0.67
N ILE A 19 4.47 8.35 -1.52
CA ILE A 19 5.40 9.04 -2.41
C ILE A 19 6.30 10.04 -1.68
N SER A 20 5.88 10.52 -0.50
CA SER A 20 6.58 11.57 0.25
C SER A 20 8.01 11.21 0.61
N LYS A 21 8.29 9.96 0.97
CA LYS A 21 9.65 9.50 1.28
C LYS A 21 10.62 9.65 0.11
N TYR A 22 10.14 9.50 -1.11
CA TYR A 22 10.96 9.67 -2.32
C TYR A 22 11.26 11.13 -2.60
N HIS A 23 10.28 12.03 -2.43
CA HIS A 23 10.49 13.47 -2.53
C HIS A 23 11.42 14.01 -1.43
N VAL A 24 11.24 13.57 -0.19
CA VAL A 24 12.14 13.88 0.93
C VAL A 24 13.58 13.45 0.62
N SER A 25 13.76 12.21 0.13
CA SER A 25 15.06 11.70 -0.27
C SER A 25 15.68 12.52 -1.42
N ALA A 26 14.87 12.93 -2.39
CA ALA A 26 15.31 13.76 -3.51
C ALA A 26 15.75 15.16 -3.05
N VAL A 27 14.97 15.83 -2.20
CA VAL A 27 15.33 17.14 -1.63
C VAL A 27 16.66 17.05 -0.88
N ARG A 28 16.85 16.00 -0.08
CA ARG A 28 18.12 15.81 0.68
C ARG A 28 19.33 15.46 -0.19
N ALA A 29 19.09 14.82 -1.34
CA ALA A 29 20.18 14.47 -2.25
C ALA A 29 20.68 15.66 -3.06
N LEU A 30 19.89 16.73 -3.18
CA LEU A 30 20.21 17.89 -4.00
C LEU A 30 20.84 19.01 -3.16
N PRO A 31 22.00 19.56 -3.58
CA PRO A 31 22.63 20.68 -2.89
C PRO A 31 21.78 21.95 -3.01
N GLY A 32 21.82 22.79 -2.01
CA GLY A 32 21.10 24.07 -1.99
C GLY A 32 19.61 23.95 -1.64
N LEU A 33 19.14 22.77 -1.23
CA LEU A 33 17.78 22.56 -0.72
C LEU A 33 17.82 22.18 0.76
N GLU A 34 16.90 22.75 1.54
CA GLU A 34 16.68 22.44 2.95
C GLU A 34 15.23 22.00 3.15
N LEU A 35 15.06 20.86 3.79
CA LEU A 35 13.73 20.37 4.14
C LEU A 35 13.29 21.00 5.47
N ALA A 36 12.40 21.99 5.39
CA ALA A 36 11.98 22.82 6.53
C ALA A 36 10.82 22.21 7.31
N ALA A 37 9.81 21.66 6.63
CA ALA A 37 8.58 21.20 7.27
C ALA A 37 7.87 20.08 6.51
N VAL A 38 7.02 19.36 7.23
CA VAL A 38 6.00 18.46 6.67
C VAL A 38 4.63 18.77 7.24
N CYS A 39 3.61 18.75 6.38
CA CYS A 39 2.22 18.96 6.74
C CYS A 39 1.35 17.80 6.23
N ASP A 40 0.52 17.23 7.09
CA ASP A 40 -0.54 16.25 6.73
C ASP A 40 -1.68 16.38 7.73
N LEU A 41 -2.92 16.30 7.26
CA LEU A 41 -4.11 16.29 8.14
C LEU A 41 -4.04 15.18 9.21
N ASN A 42 -3.39 14.07 8.88
CA ASN A 42 -3.04 13.03 9.84
C ASN A 42 -1.66 13.34 10.45
N ARG A 43 -1.67 14.06 11.58
CA ARG A 43 -0.46 14.46 12.31
C ARG A 43 0.50 13.30 12.57
N THR A 44 -0.03 12.11 12.88
CA THR A 44 0.79 10.91 13.14
C THR A 44 1.60 10.49 11.92
N LYS A 45 1.03 10.57 10.70
CA LYS A 45 1.78 10.30 9.48
C LYS A 45 2.89 11.31 9.26
N ALA A 46 2.59 12.60 9.48
CA ALA A 46 3.58 13.66 9.36
C ALA A 46 4.72 13.49 10.38
N GLU A 47 4.40 13.16 11.63
CA GLU A 47 5.38 12.88 12.69
C GLU A 47 6.23 11.64 12.37
N SER A 48 5.63 10.58 11.80
CA SER A 48 6.36 9.39 11.36
C SER A 48 7.37 9.73 10.27
N LEU A 49 6.95 10.48 9.25
CA LEU A 49 7.84 10.92 8.18
C LEU A 49 8.95 11.85 8.73
N ALA A 50 8.58 12.77 9.62
CA ALA A 50 9.52 13.67 10.27
C ALA A 50 10.56 12.93 11.09
N GLY A 51 10.15 11.94 11.90
CA GLY A 51 11.05 11.11 12.70
C GLY A 51 12.00 10.29 11.85
N GLN A 52 11.49 9.67 10.77
CA GLN A 52 12.30 8.86 9.85
C GLN A 52 13.38 9.67 9.15
N PHE A 53 13.07 10.89 8.78
CA PHE A 53 13.96 11.74 7.99
C PHE A 53 14.48 12.98 8.75
N GLY A 54 14.25 13.12 10.04
CA GLY A 54 14.72 14.27 10.83
C GLY A 54 14.23 15.61 10.27
N ILE A 55 12.93 15.71 9.91
CA ILE A 55 12.32 16.96 9.45
C ILE A 55 12.02 17.82 10.70
N PRO A 56 12.45 19.08 10.77
CA PRO A 56 12.43 19.83 12.04
C PRO A 56 11.03 20.27 12.48
N LYS A 57 10.10 20.47 11.54
CA LYS A 57 8.76 21.02 11.83
C LYS A 57 7.64 20.13 11.28
N VAL A 58 6.58 19.97 12.07
CA VAL A 58 5.41 19.14 11.73
C VAL A 58 4.14 19.94 11.92
N TYR A 59 3.31 19.97 10.89
CA TYR A 59 2.03 20.68 10.87
C TYR A 59 0.87 19.76 10.50
N SER A 60 -0.33 20.09 11.01
CA SER A 60 -1.60 19.48 10.62
C SER A 60 -2.52 20.45 9.85
N SER A 61 -2.10 21.70 9.68
CA SER A 61 -2.78 22.73 8.89
C SER A 61 -1.80 23.39 7.92
N LEU A 62 -2.18 23.46 6.65
CA LEU A 62 -1.44 24.19 5.61
C LEU A 62 -1.33 25.67 5.94
N GLU A 63 -2.43 26.27 6.42
CA GLU A 63 -2.49 27.70 6.77
C GLU A 63 -1.48 28.03 7.86
N THR A 64 -1.41 27.22 8.91
CA THR A 64 -0.45 27.40 9.99
C THR A 64 1.00 27.27 9.49
N MET A 65 1.26 26.25 8.65
CA MET A 65 2.59 26.05 8.05
C MET A 65 3.02 27.27 7.22
N LEU A 66 2.14 27.78 6.35
CA LEU A 66 2.44 28.93 5.51
C LEU A 66 2.60 30.25 6.30
N ALA A 67 1.93 30.37 7.45
CA ALA A 67 2.04 31.54 8.31
C ALA A 67 3.34 31.55 9.15
N GLU A 68 3.81 30.38 9.58
CA GLU A 68 4.95 30.26 10.50
C GLU A 68 6.30 30.02 9.79
N GLU A 69 6.27 29.42 8.57
CA GLU A 69 7.49 29.06 7.85
C GLU A 69 7.73 29.98 6.64
N LYS A 70 8.96 30.46 6.51
CA LYS A 70 9.41 31.10 5.28
C LYS A 70 9.84 30.03 4.30
N LEU A 71 8.99 29.75 3.31
CA LEU A 71 9.18 28.69 2.32
C LEU A 71 9.44 29.29 0.94
N ASP A 72 10.33 28.65 0.19
CA ASP A 72 10.56 28.95 -1.23
C ASP A 72 9.69 28.06 -2.12
N ALA A 73 9.46 26.80 -1.71
CA ALA A 73 8.63 25.86 -2.46
C ALA A 73 7.93 24.85 -1.55
N VAL A 74 6.77 24.35 -2.01
CA VAL A 74 6.05 23.23 -1.40
C VAL A 74 5.88 22.12 -2.42
N HIS A 75 6.24 20.88 -2.04
CA HIS A 75 5.88 19.71 -2.80
C HIS A 75 4.48 19.24 -2.37
N VAL A 76 3.52 19.27 -3.29
CA VAL A 76 2.13 18.86 -3.04
C VAL A 76 1.97 17.41 -3.46
N LEU A 77 1.81 16.52 -2.47
CA LEU A 77 1.83 15.06 -2.60
C LEU A 77 0.52 14.46 -2.06
N LEU A 78 -0.57 15.09 -2.38
CA LEU A 78 -1.93 14.75 -1.97
C LEU A 78 -2.60 13.81 -3.00
N PRO A 79 -3.77 13.23 -2.69
CA PRO A 79 -4.62 12.63 -3.72
C PRO A 79 -5.08 13.67 -4.75
N PRO A 80 -5.17 13.29 -6.04
CA PRO A 80 -5.35 14.26 -7.13
C PRO A 80 -6.65 15.06 -7.06
N GLU A 81 -7.71 14.48 -6.50
CA GLU A 81 -9.02 15.14 -6.36
C GLU A 81 -9.03 16.32 -5.39
N VAL A 82 -7.95 16.49 -4.61
CA VAL A 82 -7.85 17.58 -3.63
C VAL A 82 -6.65 18.51 -3.89
N HIS A 83 -6.01 18.44 -5.06
CA HIS A 83 -4.84 19.25 -5.40
C HIS A 83 -5.15 20.75 -5.53
N GLY A 84 -6.23 21.11 -6.22
CA GLY A 84 -6.49 22.47 -6.66
C GLY A 84 -6.50 23.52 -5.54
N PRO A 85 -7.34 23.40 -4.49
CA PRO A 85 -7.42 24.41 -3.43
C PRO A 85 -6.10 24.62 -2.68
N PRO A 86 -5.35 23.60 -2.23
CA PRO A 86 -4.04 23.80 -1.60
C PRO A 86 -3.02 24.46 -2.52
N ILE A 87 -2.95 24.06 -3.81
CA ILE A 87 -2.01 24.67 -4.77
C ILE A 87 -2.29 26.17 -4.88
N LYS A 88 -3.57 26.60 -5.05
CA LYS A 88 -3.92 28.01 -5.12
C LYS A 88 -3.48 28.78 -3.87
N ARG A 89 -3.75 28.24 -2.68
CA ARG A 89 -3.36 28.86 -1.40
C ARG A 89 -1.85 29.03 -1.27
N ILE A 90 -1.06 28.02 -1.68
CA ILE A 90 0.40 28.08 -1.64
C ILE A 90 0.91 29.18 -2.59
N LEU A 91 0.39 29.21 -3.81
CA LEU A 91 0.73 30.24 -4.81
C LEU A 91 0.34 31.64 -4.33
N ASP A 92 -0.85 31.80 -3.72
CA ASP A 92 -1.33 33.08 -3.16
C ASP A 92 -0.44 33.56 -1.99
N ALA A 93 0.15 32.63 -1.23
CA ALA A 93 1.13 32.94 -0.20
C ALA A 93 2.52 33.31 -0.76
N GLY A 94 2.69 33.37 -2.09
CA GLY A 94 3.94 33.72 -2.73
C GLY A 94 4.98 32.58 -2.76
N VAL A 95 4.55 31.34 -2.60
CA VAL A 95 5.39 30.14 -2.56
C VAL A 95 5.22 29.34 -3.84
N ASP A 96 6.33 28.81 -4.36
CA ASP A 96 6.34 28.01 -5.59
C ASP A 96 5.89 26.56 -5.30
N VAL A 97 5.39 25.86 -6.34
CA VAL A 97 4.78 24.53 -6.17
C VAL A 97 5.38 23.50 -7.13
N LEU A 98 5.77 22.34 -6.59
CA LEU A 98 5.94 21.09 -7.35
C LEU A 98 4.83 20.13 -6.94
N ALA A 99 3.86 19.88 -7.84
CA ALA A 99 2.76 18.95 -7.57
C ALA A 99 3.04 17.55 -8.12
N GLU A 100 2.56 16.51 -7.42
CA GLU A 100 2.50 15.17 -8.00
C GLU A 100 1.48 15.09 -9.12
N LYS A 101 1.70 14.12 -10.02
CA LYS A 101 0.77 13.81 -11.11
C LYS A 101 -0.50 13.09 -10.58
N PRO A 102 -1.65 13.28 -11.24
CA PRO A 102 -1.95 14.37 -12.17
C PRO A 102 -2.07 15.71 -11.44
N LEU A 103 -1.83 16.79 -12.14
CA LEU A 103 -1.93 18.13 -11.55
C LEU A 103 -3.34 18.40 -10.98
N ALA A 104 -4.36 17.95 -11.69
CA ALA A 104 -5.77 17.94 -11.28
C ALA A 104 -6.50 16.80 -12.01
N ILE A 105 -7.77 16.57 -11.70
CA ILE A 105 -8.62 15.57 -12.37
C ILE A 105 -9.40 16.11 -13.57
N SER A 106 -9.13 17.35 -13.96
CA SER A 106 -9.72 18.02 -15.11
C SER A 106 -8.67 18.88 -15.81
N SER A 107 -8.63 18.82 -17.14
CA SER A 107 -7.74 19.64 -17.96
C SER A 107 -8.02 21.13 -17.84
N ALA A 108 -9.30 21.50 -17.63
CA ALA A 108 -9.72 22.87 -17.36
C ALA A 108 -9.11 23.39 -16.04
N GLU A 109 -9.16 22.59 -14.98
CA GLU A 109 -8.55 22.94 -13.68
C GLU A 109 -7.02 22.98 -13.78
N CYS A 110 -6.39 22.06 -14.52
CA CYS A 110 -4.95 22.13 -14.79
C CYS A 110 -4.55 23.48 -15.42
N LYS A 111 -5.31 23.92 -16.43
CA LYS A 111 -5.09 25.20 -17.08
C LYS A 111 -5.32 26.39 -16.13
N GLU A 112 -6.40 26.35 -15.35
CA GLU A 112 -6.71 27.38 -14.35
C GLU A 112 -5.57 27.55 -13.35
N LEU A 113 -5.01 26.44 -12.83
CA LEU A 113 -3.87 26.45 -11.90
C LEU A 113 -2.60 27.01 -12.55
N ALA A 114 -2.34 26.64 -13.80
CA ALA A 114 -1.19 27.16 -14.56
C ALA A 114 -1.33 28.67 -14.80
N ASP A 115 -2.51 29.14 -15.23
CA ASP A 115 -2.81 30.56 -15.48
C ASP A 115 -2.72 31.36 -14.16
N HIS A 116 -3.20 30.79 -13.05
CA HIS A 116 -3.10 31.40 -11.72
C HIS A 116 -1.64 31.58 -11.28
N ALA A 117 -0.82 30.54 -11.42
CA ALA A 117 0.62 30.62 -11.12
C ALA A 117 1.32 31.69 -11.97
N ASN A 118 1.04 31.71 -13.28
CA ASN A 118 1.60 32.70 -14.19
C ASN A 118 1.17 34.14 -13.81
N LYS A 119 -0.09 34.37 -13.45
CA LYS A 119 -0.60 35.67 -13.02
C LYS A 119 0.12 36.20 -11.79
N LEU A 120 0.48 35.31 -10.85
CA LEU A 120 1.19 35.65 -9.63
C LEU A 120 2.72 35.71 -9.82
N GLY A 121 3.23 35.38 -11.00
CA GLY A 121 4.67 35.23 -11.26
C GLY A 121 5.32 34.07 -10.47
N ARG A 122 4.51 33.09 -10.07
CA ARG A 122 4.96 31.91 -9.32
C ARG A 122 5.25 30.73 -10.24
N LYS A 123 6.05 29.80 -9.76
CA LYS A 123 6.46 28.62 -10.50
C LYS A 123 5.62 27.41 -10.06
N LEU A 124 4.90 26.82 -11.02
CA LEU A 124 4.16 25.58 -10.84
C LEU A 124 4.78 24.51 -11.74
N GLY A 125 5.27 23.43 -11.14
CA GLY A 125 5.77 22.25 -11.86
C GLY A 125 4.98 21.00 -11.53
N VAL A 126 5.06 19.99 -12.40
CA VAL A 126 4.37 18.70 -12.22
C VAL A 126 5.34 17.53 -12.32
N SER A 127 5.26 16.60 -11.38
CA SER A 127 6.16 15.46 -11.24
C SER A 127 5.73 14.28 -12.13
N HIS A 128 6.00 14.35 -13.44
CA HIS A 128 5.91 13.21 -14.34
C HIS A 128 7.20 12.37 -14.31
N ASN A 129 7.44 11.70 -13.20
CA ASN A 129 8.71 11.06 -12.86
C ASN A 129 9.29 10.13 -13.94
N PHE A 130 8.49 9.29 -14.60
CA PHE A 130 8.99 8.34 -15.60
C PHE A 130 9.54 9.01 -16.88
N LEU A 131 9.13 10.24 -17.19
CA LEU A 131 9.75 11.04 -18.27
C LEU A 131 11.21 11.43 -17.95
N PHE A 132 11.63 11.32 -16.69
CA PHE A 132 12.99 11.57 -16.22
C PHE A 132 13.77 10.28 -15.93
N SER A 133 13.23 9.14 -16.32
CA SER A 133 13.99 7.89 -16.31
C SER A 133 15.21 8.00 -17.23
N PRO A 134 16.42 7.59 -16.79
CA PRO A 134 17.62 7.66 -17.61
C PRO A 134 17.51 6.93 -18.95
N ILE A 135 16.70 5.86 -18.99
CA ILE A 135 16.45 5.10 -20.24
C ILE A 135 15.51 5.87 -21.17
N TYR A 136 14.50 6.55 -20.62
CA TYR A 136 13.60 7.40 -21.42
C TYR A 136 14.30 8.67 -21.92
N GLU A 137 15.18 9.27 -21.13
CA GLU A 137 15.97 10.44 -21.56
C GLU A 137 16.86 10.11 -22.76
N ARG A 138 17.46 8.91 -22.79
CA ARG A 138 18.22 8.44 -23.97
C ARG A 138 17.32 8.28 -25.18
N PHE A 139 16.17 7.62 -25.01
CA PHE A 139 15.17 7.48 -26.07
C PHE A 139 14.71 8.85 -26.60
N ALA A 140 14.37 9.79 -25.70
CA ALA A 140 13.92 11.13 -26.09
C ALA A 140 15.03 11.90 -26.84
N ALA A 141 16.30 11.73 -26.46
CA ALA A 141 17.43 12.30 -27.19
C ALA A 141 17.56 11.72 -28.61
N ASP A 142 17.44 10.41 -28.76
CA ASP A 142 17.47 9.73 -30.06
C ASP A 142 16.28 10.12 -30.94
N LEU A 143 15.09 10.28 -30.35
CA LEU A 143 13.89 10.77 -31.03
C LEU A 143 14.10 12.20 -31.55
N LYS A 144 14.62 13.09 -30.70
CA LYS A 144 14.92 14.48 -31.04
C LYS A 144 16.00 14.60 -32.12
N GLN A 145 16.96 13.68 -32.16
CA GLN A 145 17.98 13.60 -33.18
C GLN A 145 17.47 13.05 -34.52
N GLY A 146 16.19 12.63 -34.59
CA GLY A 146 15.57 12.10 -35.82
C GLY A 146 16.02 10.68 -36.16
N ARG A 147 16.64 9.92 -35.25
CA ARG A 147 17.17 8.56 -35.53
C ARG A 147 16.09 7.58 -36.00
N PHE A 148 14.84 7.79 -35.58
CA PHE A 148 13.70 6.95 -35.99
C PHE A 148 13.18 7.27 -37.40
N GLY A 149 13.59 8.42 -37.99
CA GLY A 149 12.93 8.94 -39.17
C GLY A 149 11.48 9.34 -38.89
N ARG A 150 10.56 9.10 -39.83
CA ARG A 150 9.12 9.29 -39.57
C ARG A 150 8.60 8.15 -38.71
N LEU A 151 7.88 8.50 -37.62
CA LEU A 151 7.23 7.50 -36.76
C LEU A 151 6.10 6.80 -37.54
N ASP A 152 5.98 5.50 -37.34
CA ASP A 152 4.97 4.62 -37.91
C ASP A 152 4.06 4.05 -36.82
N GLN A 153 4.65 3.65 -35.68
CA GLN A 153 3.91 3.01 -34.60
C GLN A 153 4.49 3.37 -33.22
N VAL A 154 3.61 3.64 -32.26
CA VAL A 154 3.93 3.82 -30.84
C VAL A 154 3.00 2.98 -30.00
N ASP A 155 3.55 1.97 -29.31
CA ASP A 155 2.85 1.10 -28.38
C ASP A 155 3.32 1.39 -26.96
N ILE A 156 2.39 1.70 -26.04
CA ILE A 156 2.64 1.93 -24.63
C ILE A 156 1.90 0.87 -23.83
N VAL A 157 2.63 0.10 -23.04
CA VAL A 157 2.09 -0.99 -22.22
C VAL A 157 2.35 -0.68 -20.75
N TRP A 158 1.29 -0.70 -19.94
CA TRP A 158 1.33 -0.45 -18.51
C TRP A 158 0.57 -1.55 -17.77
N ASN A 159 1.12 -2.76 -17.81
CA ASN A 159 0.57 -3.95 -17.16
C ASN A 159 1.22 -4.11 -15.79
N LYS A 160 0.52 -3.70 -14.76
CA LYS A 160 1.00 -3.77 -13.39
C LYS A 160 -0.15 -4.04 -12.45
N GLU A 161 0.03 -5.01 -11.58
CA GLU A 161 -0.87 -5.27 -10.48
C GLU A 161 -1.18 -3.99 -9.70
N LEU A 162 -2.46 -3.76 -9.42
CA LEU A 162 -2.91 -2.67 -8.57
C LEU A 162 -3.19 -3.23 -7.17
N GLY A 163 -2.25 -3.06 -6.24
CA GLY A 163 -2.32 -3.64 -4.90
C GLY A 163 -3.60 -3.29 -4.12
N GLN A 164 -4.19 -2.13 -4.41
CA GLN A 164 -5.46 -1.70 -3.83
C GLN A 164 -6.65 -2.58 -4.24
N LEU A 165 -6.58 -3.30 -5.36
CA LEU A 165 -7.62 -4.27 -5.74
C LEU A 165 -7.67 -5.45 -4.77
N LYS A 166 -6.56 -5.79 -4.10
CA LYS A 166 -6.47 -6.91 -3.16
C LYS A 166 -6.96 -6.58 -1.75
N GLY A 167 -6.67 -5.39 -1.27
CA GLY A 167 -6.91 -5.05 0.14
C GLY A 167 -7.63 -3.73 0.38
N GLY A 168 -8.08 -3.04 -0.65
CA GLY A 168 -8.70 -1.71 -0.53
C GLY A 168 -7.69 -0.61 -0.15
N PRO A 169 -8.16 0.50 0.38
CA PRO A 169 -9.53 0.78 0.80
C PRO A 169 -10.49 1.02 -0.37
N PHE A 170 -11.54 0.21 -0.50
CA PHE A 170 -12.49 0.28 -1.62
C PHE A 170 -13.39 1.53 -1.59
N ALA A 171 -13.44 2.24 -0.47
CA ALA A 171 -14.10 3.54 -0.35
C ALA A 171 -13.24 4.71 -0.86
N SER A 172 -12.00 4.45 -1.33
CA SER A 172 -11.13 5.49 -1.85
C SER A 172 -11.68 6.10 -3.15
N TRP A 173 -11.21 7.31 -3.47
CA TRP A 173 -11.51 7.98 -4.71
C TRP A 173 -11.24 7.12 -5.95
N LEU A 174 -10.14 6.37 -5.94
CA LEU A 174 -9.73 5.49 -7.03
C LEU A 174 -10.86 4.55 -7.51
N PHE A 175 -11.65 4.01 -6.56
CA PHE A 175 -12.75 3.08 -6.84
C PHE A 175 -14.13 3.75 -6.84
N ALA A 176 -14.20 5.07 -6.64
CA ALA A 176 -15.49 5.77 -6.65
C ALA A 176 -16.18 5.72 -8.01
N ARG A 177 -15.39 5.70 -9.08
CA ARG A 177 -15.83 5.58 -10.47
C ARG A 177 -14.83 4.71 -11.24
N PRO A 178 -15.29 3.88 -12.20
CA PRO A 178 -14.39 2.97 -12.91
C PRO A 178 -13.30 3.66 -13.74
N GLU A 179 -13.55 4.90 -14.19
CA GLU A 179 -12.60 5.70 -14.95
C GLU A 179 -11.52 6.38 -14.11
N ASN A 180 -11.65 6.44 -12.77
CA ASN A 180 -10.68 7.14 -11.92
C ASN A 180 -9.27 6.54 -12.02
N VAL A 181 -9.16 5.25 -12.36
CA VAL A 181 -7.86 4.62 -12.62
C VAL A 181 -7.10 5.27 -13.79
N LEU A 182 -7.81 5.86 -14.75
CA LEU A 182 -7.20 6.59 -15.86
C LEU A 182 -6.59 7.93 -15.43
N PHE A 183 -7.02 8.49 -14.29
CA PHE A 183 -6.41 9.68 -13.69
C PHE A 183 -5.35 9.32 -12.64
N GLU A 184 -5.39 8.13 -12.06
CA GLU A 184 -4.36 7.68 -11.11
C GLU A 184 -3.15 7.06 -11.81
N VAL A 185 -3.36 6.10 -12.70
CA VAL A 185 -2.29 5.36 -13.40
C VAL A 185 -2.06 5.90 -14.80
N GLY A 186 -3.14 6.27 -15.50
CA GLY A 186 -3.11 6.76 -16.87
C GLY A 186 -2.12 7.89 -17.14
N PRO A 187 -1.91 8.90 -16.26
CA PRO A 187 -0.98 10.00 -16.50
C PRO A 187 0.45 9.56 -16.81
N HIS A 188 0.90 8.39 -16.33
CA HIS A 188 2.21 7.87 -16.71
C HIS A 188 2.29 7.54 -18.20
N ALA A 189 1.31 6.83 -18.75
CA ALA A 189 1.27 6.48 -20.18
C ALA A 189 0.88 7.67 -21.05
N PHE A 190 -0.09 8.48 -20.63
CA PHE A 190 -0.59 9.62 -21.40
C PHE A 190 0.44 10.76 -21.49
N ALA A 191 1.26 10.98 -20.47
CA ALA A 191 2.35 11.94 -20.55
C ALA A 191 3.43 11.50 -21.58
N HIS A 192 3.75 10.20 -21.64
CA HIS A 192 4.64 9.68 -22.67
C HIS A 192 4.03 9.84 -24.06
N LEU A 193 2.75 9.48 -24.21
CA LEU A 193 2.05 9.63 -25.50
C LEU A 193 2.06 11.08 -25.98
N ALA A 194 1.68 12.01 -25.08
CA ALA A 194 1.68 13.44 -25.38
C ALA A 194 3.07 13.98 -25.74
N HIS A 195 4.13 13.48 -25.07
CA HIS A 195 5.51 13.90 -25.33
C HIS A 195 6.08 13.32 -26.63
N ILE A 196 5.67 12.10 -27.05
CA ILE A 196 6.22 11.42 -28.23
C ILE A 196 5.50 11.87 -29.50
N VAL A 197 4.18 11.90 -29.51
CA VAL A 197 3.37 12.15 -30.74
C VAL A 197 2.37 13.29 -30.58
N GLY A 198 2.15 13.78 -29.35
CA GLY A 198 1.08 14.74 -29.07
C GLY A 198 -0.28 14.08 -28.89
N GLU A 199 -1.35 14.84 -29.07
CA GLU A 199 -2.71 14.33 -28.94
C GLU A 199 -3.12 13.58 -30.23
N PRO A 200 -3.59 12.32 -30.15
CA PRO A 200 -4.09 11.56 -31.30
C PRO A 200 -5.32 12.21 -31.94
N ASP A 201 -5.46 12.15 -33.25
CA ASP A 201 -6.60 12.71 -33.97
C ASP A 201 -7.87 11.88 -33.73
N HIS A 202 -7.72 10.55 -33.73
CA HIS A 202 -8.78 9.57 -33.47
C HIS A 202 -8.41 8.62 -32.36
N LEU A 203 -9.38 8.26 -31.52
CA LEU A 203 -9.25 7.26 -30.44
C LEU A 203 -10.45 6.31 -30.44
N HIS A 204 -10.16 5.03 -30.21
CA HIS A 204 -11.13 4.00 -29.90
C HIS A 204 -10.73 3.35 -28.59
N VAL A 205 -11.66 3.15 -27.66
CA VAL A 205 -11.40 2.70 -26.29
C VAL A 205 -12.27 1.49 -25.98
N TYR A 206 -11.63 0.43 -25.49
CA TYR A 206 -12.27 -0.85 -25.16
C TYR A 206 -11.94 -1.22 -23.71
N PRO A 207 -12.75 -0.75 -22.73
CA PRO A 207 -12.67 -1.24 -21.37
C PRO A 207 -13.29 -2.64 -21.30
N HIS A 208 -12.60 -3.59 -20.71
CA HIS A 208 -13.10 -4.95 -20.58
C HIS A 208 -12.62 -5.61 -19.28
N ASP A 209 -13.08 -6.87 -19.02
CA ASP A 209 -12.82 -7.56 -17.77
C ASP A 209 -13.36 -6.78 -16.56
N ARG A 210 -14.69 -6.53 -16.61
CA ARG A 210 -15.44 -5.80 -15.58
C ARG A 210 -15.61 -6.67 -14.34
N VAL A 211 -15.24 -6.13 -13.18
CA VAL A 211 -15.46 -6.74 -11.87
C VAL A 211 -16.28 -5.80 -10.98
N VAL A 212 -16.98 -6.41 -10.02
CA VAL A 212 -17.69 -5.67 -8.97
C VAL A 212 -16.91 -5.82 -7.67
N LEU A 213 -16.33 -4.72 -7.23
CA LEU A 213 -15.56 -4.64 -5.99
C LEU A 213 -16.50 -4.51 -4.78
N PRO A 214 -15.99 -4.70 -3.54
CA PRO A 214 -16.72 -4.36 -2.33
C PRO A 214 -17.34 -2.97 -2.41
N LEU A 215 -18.47 -2.75 -1.72
CA LEU A 215 -19.31 -1.56 -1.80
C LEU A 215 -20.08 -1.40 -3.13
N GLY A 216 -20.17 -2.46 -3.95
CA GLY A 216 -20.84 -2.42 -5.24
C GLY A 216 -20.16 -1.54 -6.29
N ARG A 217 -18.86 -1.28 -6.11
CA ARG A 217 -18.08 -0.45 -7.03
C ARG A 217 -17.72 -1.24 -8.28
N GLU A 218 -17.95 -0.66 -9.44
CA GLU A 218 -17.53 -1.24 -10.71
C GLU A 218 -16.09 -0.86 -11.02
N PHE A 219 -15.35 -1.81 -11.59
CA PHE A 219 -13.97 -1.59 -12.01
C PHE A 219 -13.68 -2.41 -13.27
N TYR A 220 -12.93 -1.83 -14.22
CA TYR A 220 -12.44 -2.54 -15.41
C TYR A 220 -10.96 -2.82 -15.21
N ARG A 221 -10.61 -4.11 -15.21
CA ARG A 221 -9.22 -4.53 -14.99
C ARG A 221 -8.33 -4.34 -16.20
N ARG A 222 -8.90 -4.14 -17.40
CA ARG A 222 -8.17 -3.95 -18.65
C ARG A 222 -8.75 -2.82 -19.48
N TRP A 223 -7.82 -2.08 -20.14
CA TRP A 223 -8.16 -0.99 -21.04
C TRP A 223 -7.29 -1.07 -22.27
N GLU A 224 -7.90 -1.16 -23.45
CA GLU A 224 -7.26 -1.11 -24.76
C GLU A 224 -7.65 0.20 -25.44
N ILE A 225 -6.66 1.00 -25.81
CA ILE A 225 -6.83 2.32 -26.45
C ILE A 225 -6.06 2.30 -27.74
N HIS A 226 -6.74 2.52 -28.85
CA HIS A 226 -6.18 2.54 -30.19
C HIS A 226 -6.45 3.89 -30.84
N GLY A 227 -5.46 4.42 -31.57
CA GLY A 227 -5.62 5.71 -32.23
C GLY A 227 -4.60 5.96 -33.31
N PHE A 228 -4.72 7.13 -33.89
CA PHE A 228 -3.80 7.63 -34.92
C PHE A 228 -3.49 9.10 -34.63
N LYS A 229 -2.22 9.47 -34.89
CA LYS A 229 -1.77 10.84 -35.02
C LYS A 229 -1.12 10.99 -36.37
N ASP A 230 -1.74 11.75 -37.28
CA ASP A 230 -1.36 11.78 -38.68
C ASP A 230 -1.27 10.35 -39.30
N SER A 231 -0.09 9.89 -39.69
CA SER A 231 0.18 8.53 -40.18
C SER A 231 0.71 7.57 -39.14
N THR A 232 0.88 8.03 -37.87
CA THR A 232 1.44 7.22 -36.78
C THR A 232 0.32 6.48 -36.03
N SER A 233 0.36 5.15 -36.03
CA SER A 233 -0.52 4.32 -35.21
C SER A 233 -0.12 4.39 -33.75
N VAL A 234 -1.10 4.54 -32.87
CA VAL A 234 -0.89 4.64 -31.43
C VAL A 234 -1.71 3.59 -30.71
N ARG A 235 -1.08 2.89 -29.77
CA ARG A 235 -1.77 1.96 -28.89
C ARG A 235 -1.32 2.16 -27.44
N VAL A 236 -2.30 2.21 -26.52
CA VAL A 236 -2.03 2.23 -25.08
C VAL A 236 -2.81 1.11 -24.42
N ARG A 237 -2.16 0.31 -23.60
CA ARG A 237 -2.77 -0.82 -22.88
C ARG A 237 -2.50 -0.74 -21.40
N PHE A 238 -3.57 -0.92 -20.61
CA PHE A 238 -3.48 -1.12 -19.18
C PHE A 238 -4.03 -2.48 -18.80
N SER A 239 -3.33 -3.16 -17.88
CA SER A 239 -3.82 -4.35 -17.21
C SER A 239 -3.47 -4.29 -15.73
N PHE A 240 -4.49 -4.43 -14.88
CA PHE A 240 -4.38 -4.35 -13.43
C PHE A 240 -4.57 -5.72 -12.76
N ILE A 241 -4.55 -6.78 -13.54
CA ILE A 241 -4.59 -8.15 -13.04
C ILE A 241 -3.23 -8.60 -12.51
N ASP A 242 -3.25 -9.59 -11.64
CA ASP A 242 -2.03 -10.28 -11.23
C ASP A 242 -1.37 -10.96 -12.42
N GLY A 243 -0.06 -10.77 -12.53
CA GLY A 243 0.70 -11.35 -13.61
C GLY A 243 2.12 -10.79 -13.68
N PHE A 244 2.84 -11.17 -14.72
CA PHE A 244 4.17 -10.65 -14.95
C PHE A 244 4.09 -9.15 -15.27
N THR A 245 4.76 -8.30 -14.47
CA THR A 245 4.76 -6.84 -14.68
C THR A 245 5.45 -6.48 -15.99
N GLN A 246 4.79 -5.63 -16.78
CA GLN A 246 5.32 -5.12 -18.03
C GLN A 246 5.01 -3.64 -18.16
N GLN A 247 6.03 -2.81 -18.13
CA GLN A 247 5.90 -1.36 -18.30
C GLN A 247 6.92 -0.93 -19.35
N TYR A 248 6.47 -0.77 -20.60
CA TYR A 248 7.36 -0.42 -21.68
C TYR A 248 6.71 0.45 -22.76
N ILE A 249 7.56 1.13 -23.52
CA ILE A 249 7.21 1.86 -24.74
C ILE A 249 7.96 1.19 -25.87
N GLN A 250 7.24 0.77 -26.91
CA GLN A 250 7.81 0.28 -28.16
C GLN A 250 7.52 1.29 -29.27
N VAL A 251 8.54 1.69 -29.99
CA VAL A 251 8.44 2.65 -31.08
C VAL A 251 9.03 2.04 -32.33
N ARG A 252 8.32 2.21 -33.44
CA ARG A 252 8.80 1.90 -34.78
C ARG A 252 8.74 3.16 -35.65
N GLY A 253 9.82 3.45 -36.32
CA GLY A 253 9.88 4.48 -37.33
C GLY A 253 10.41 3.89 -38.66
N THR A 254 10.63 4.75 -39.65
CA THR A 254 11.14 4.34 -40.98
C THR A 254 12.62 3.93 -40.95
N SER A 255 13.39 4.37 -39.97
CA SER A 255 14.85 4.15 -39.87
C SER A 255 15.28 3.28 -38.71
N ALA A 256 14.50 3.23 -37.65
CA ALA A 256 14.83 2.50 -36.43
C ALA A 256 13.56 1.98 -35.71
N ALA A 257 13.78 0.98 -34.87
CA ALA A 257 12.79 0.54 -33.87
C ALA A 257 13.46 0.44 -32.51
N ALA A 258 12.71 0.75 -31.43
CA ALA A 258 13.24 0.70 -30.09
C ALA A 258 12.23 0.22 -29.05
N ILE A 259 12.75 -0.27 -27.93
CA ILE A 259 12.00 -0.58 -26.72
C ILE A 259 12.63 0.14 -25.52
N VAL A 260 11.81 0.89 -24.79
CA VAL A 260 12.11 1.46 -23.48
C VAL A 260 11.39 0.63 -22.46
N ASP A 261 12.07 -0.21 -21.71
CA ASP A 261 11.50 -1.12 -20.71
C ASP A 261 11.79 -0.59 -19.29
N PHE A 262 10.75 -0.04 -18.63
CA PHE A 262 10.86 0.56 -17.30
C PHE A 262 11.00 -0.48 -16.20
N GLU A 263 10.44 -1.69 -16.38
CA GLU A 263 10.54 -2.75 -15.37
C GLU A 263 11.96 -3.31 -15.31
N ASN A 264 12.56 -3.58 -16.47
CA ASN A 264 13.93 -4.07 -16.56
C ASN A 264 14.98 -2.96 -16.60
N ASN A 265 14.57 -1.69 -16.65
CA ASN A 265 15.42 -0.49 -16.73
C ASN A 265 16.39 -0.57 -17.93
N THR A 266 15.86 -0.90 -19.12
CA THR A 266 16.64 -1.04 -20.35
C THR A 266 16.07 -0.21 -21.49
N TYR A 267 16.97 0.32 -22.33
CA TYR A 267 16.65 0.95 -23.60
C TYR A 267 17.48 0.32 -24.71
N VAL A 268 16.81 -0.23 -25.71
CA VAL A 268 17.43 -0.90 -26.86
C VAL A 268 16.86 -0.29 -28.12
N ILE A 269 17.75 0.17 -29.00
CA ILE A 269 17.43 0.66 -30.35
C ILE A 269 18.09 -0.25 -31.38
N ASN A 270 17.33 -0.61 -32.41
CA ASN A 270 17.77 -1.37 -33.57
C ASN A 270 17.70 -0.49 -34.83
N GLU A 271 18.81 -0.40 -35.53
CA GLU A 271 18.98 0.36 -36.78
C GLU A 271 19.66 -0.51 -37.81
N HIS A 272 19.24 -0.40 -39.07
CA HIS A 272 19.92 -1.11 -40.12
C HIS A 272 21.37 -0.65 -40.28
N THR A 273 22.26 -1.60 -40.49
CA THR A 273 23.64 -1.35 -40.85
C THR A 273 23.81 -1.41 -42.39
N PRO A 274 24.90 -0.91 -42.95
CA PRO A 274 25.17 -1.06 -44.39
C PRO A 274 25.61 -2.49 -44.80
N LEU A 275 25.46 -3.46 -43.91
CA LEU A 275 25.90 -4.85 -44.13
C LEU A 275 24.81 -5.67 -44.85
N LEU A 276 25.18 -6.84 -45.37
CA LEU A 276 24.23 -7.81 -45.94
C LEU A 276 23.23 -8.26 -44.85
N LEU A 277 22.01 -8.58 -45.28
CA LEU A 277 20.85 -8.81 -44.40
C LEU A 277 21.14 -9.76 -43.22
N ASP A 278 21.79 -10.89 -43.43
CA ASP A 278 22.05 -11.86 -42.35
C ASP A 278 23.14 -11.37 -41.40
N VAL A 279 24.11 -10.62 -41.89
CA VAL A 279 25.16 -9.98 -41.10
C VAL A 279 24.56 -8.79 -40.30
N ASP A 280 23.66 -8.03 -40.92
CA ASP A 280 22.92 -6.95 -40.27
C ASP A 280 22.06 -7.51 -39.11
N ARG A 281 21.32 -8.60 -39.33
CA ARG A 281 20.55 -9.29 -38.29
C ARG A 281 21.44 -9.74 -37.14
N TYR A 282 22.56 -10.37 -37.42
CA TYR A 282 23.53 -10.80 -36.43
C TYR A 282 24.06 -9.61 -35.61
N ALA A 283 24.47 -8.55 -36.30
CA ALA A 283 25.01 -7.34 -35.68
C ALA A 283 23.98 -6.66 -34.77
N ASN A 284 22.74 -6.54 -35.21
CA ASN A 284 21.66 -5.96 -34.42
C ASN A 284 21.34 -6.77 -33.17
N VAL A 285 21.19 -8.11 -33.30
CA VAL A 285 20.91 -8.99 -32.16
C VAL A 285 22.05 -8.96 -31.14
N THR A 286 23.31 -9.03 -31.63
CA THR A 286 24.49 -9.00 -30.76
C THR A 286 24.62 -7.68 -30.02
N ARG A 287 24.40 -6.53 -30.72
CA ARG A 287 24.41 -5.20 -30.11
C ARG A 287 23.32 -5.06 -29.08
N ALA A 288 22.09 -5.49 -29.36
CA ALA A 288 20.97 -5.46 -28.45
C ALA A 288 21.26 -6.28 -27.17
N ALA A 289 21.80 -7.50 -27.31
CA ALA A 289 22.18 -8.35 -26.20
C ALA A 289 23.26 -7.71 -25.34
N ALA A 290 24.34 -7.20 -25.95
CA ALA A 290 25.43 -6.52 -25.23
C ALA A 290 24.92 -5.28 -24.48
N THR A 291 24.09 -4.46 -25.11
CA THR A 291 23.49 -3.27 -24.50
C THR A 291 22.60 -3.65 -23.30
N THR A 292 21.80 -4.71 -23.43
CA THR A 292 20.94 -5.20 -22.35
C THR A 292 21.76 -5.68 -21.16
N VAL A 293 22.80 -6.49 -21.38
CA VAL A 293 23.70 -6.99 -20.34
C VAL A 293 24.41 -5.81 -19.63
N GLN A 294 24.94 -4.86 -20.38
CA GLN A 294 25.59 -3.67 -19.84
C GLN A 294 24.66 -2.86 -18.91
N GLN A 295 23.42 -2.61 -19.36
CA GLN A 295 22.45 -1.84 -18.60
C GLN A 295 21.96 -2.60 -17.35
N ALA A 296 21.74 -3.91 -17.47
CA ALA A 296 21.39 -4.76 -16.33
C ALA A 296 22.50 -4.77 -15.28
N SER A 297 23.76 -4.91 -15.71
CA SER A 297 24.93 -4.89 -14.82
C SER A 297 25.09 -3.53 -14.13
N ALA A 298 24.89 -2.42 -14.87
CA ALA A 298 24.92 -1.07 -14.31
C ALA A 298 23.79 -0.85 -13.27
N THR A 299 22.59 -1.36 -13.53
CA THR A 299 21.45 -1.29 -12.59
C THR A 299 21.74 -2.07 -11.32
N LEU A 300 22.28 -3.28 -11.43
CA LEU A 300 22.70 -4.10 -10.28
C LEU A 300 23.83 -3.43 -9.49
N GLY A 301 24.84 -2.89 -10.18
CA GLY A 301 25.95 -2.17 -9.54
C GLY A 301 25.46 -0.96 -8.74
N ARG A 302 24.57 -0.15 -9.31
CA ARG A 302 23.95 1.00 -8.61
C ARG A 302 23.10 0.55 -7.41
N PHE A 303 22.34 -0.54 -7.55
CA PHE A 303 21.60 -1.09 -6.42
C PHE A 303 22.53 -1.43 -5.25
N ILE A 304 23.67 -2.08 -5.53
CA ILE A 304 24.68 -2.41 -4.50
C ILE A 304 25.25 -1.12 -3.89
N LEU A 305 25.70 -0.16 -4.70
CA LEU A 305 26.24 1.12 -4.24
C LEU A 305 25.21 1.91 -3.39
N ASN A 306 23.95 1.92 -3.79
CA ASN A 306 22.90 2.55 -3.00
C ASN A 306 22.73 1.89 -1.64
N LYS A 307 22.73 0.53 -1.59
CA LYS A 307 22.67 -0.20 -0.32
C LYS A 307 23.88 0.04 0.57
N MET A 308 25.03 0.38 -0.02
CA MET A 308 26.25 0.79 0.69
C MET A 308 26.25 2.29 1.08
N GLY A 309 25.20 3.05 0.74
CA GLY A 309 25.13 4.49 1.01
C GLY A 309 26.06 5.36 0.14
N LEU A 310 26.66 4.77 -0.91
CA LEU A 310 27.59 5.46 -1.82
C LEU A 310 26.88 6.10 -3.01
N ASP A 311 25.70 5.61 -3.39
CA ASP A 311 24.84 6.23 -4.40
C ASP A 311 23.65 6.89 -3.73
N LYS A 312 23.56 8.23 -3.86
CA LYS A 312 22.47 9.04 -3.29
C LYS A 312 21.24 9.14 -4.21
N GLU A 313 21.36 8.78 -5.48
CA GLU A 313 20.24 8.83 -6.42
C GLU A 313 19.28 7.64 -6.25
N GLY A 314 19.75 6.53 -5.69
CA GLY A 314 18.91 5.39 -5.32
C GLY A 314 18.55 4.44 -6.48
N ALA A 315 17.55 3.58 -6.22
CA ALA A 315 17.01 2.65 -7.22
C ALA A 315 16.36 3.40 -8.41
N PRO A 316 16.11 2.75 -9.56
CA PRO A 316 15.59 3.40 -10.76
C PRO A 316 14.37 4.31 -10.53
N PHE A 317 13.42 3.89 -9.72
CA PHE A 317 12.25 4.71 -9.40
C PHE A 317 12.62 5.97 -8.59
N GLN A 318 13.52 5.86 -7.61
CA GLN A 318 14.03 7.02 -6.86
C GLN A 318 14.79 7.98 -7.77
N GLN A 319 15.57 7.45 -8.72
CA GLN A 319 16.28 8.28 -9.71
C GLN A 319 15.32 9.13 -10.53
N CYS A 320 14.21 8.57 -10.99
CA CYS A 320 13.20 9.32 -11.74
C CYS A 320 12.69 10.52 -10.93
N ILE A 321 12.39 10.32 -9.64
CA ILE A 321 11.90 11.39 -8.77
C ILE A 321 13.01 12.41 -8.45
N THR A 322 14.23 11.95 -8.15
CA THR A 322 15.35 12.86 -7.91
C THR A 322 15.63 13.74 -9.12
N ARG A 323 15.52 13.19 -10.34
CA ARG A 323 15.75 13.93 -11.58
C ARG A 323 14.65 14.94 -11.89
N VAL A 324 13.37 14.58 -11.71
CA VAL A 324 12.29 15.57 -11.91
C VAL A 324 12.36 16.69 -10.87
N VAL A 325 12.68 16.39 -9.61
CA VAL A 325 12.90 17.39 -8.57
C VAL A 325 14.08 18.32 -8.95
N ARG A 326 15.19 17.74 -9.41
CA ARG A 326 16.34 18.51 -9.92
C ARG A 326 15.93 19.41 -11.09
N ALA A 327 15.24 18.87 -12.09
CA ALA A 327 14.82 19.64 -13.26
C ALA A 327 13.89 20.81 -12.90
N TYR A 328 13.04 20.62 -11.89
CA TYR A 328 12.19 21.68 -11.36
C TYR A 328 13.01 22.81 -10.78
N TYR A 329 13.95 22.54 -9.86
CA TYR A 329 14.75 23.58 -9.24
C TYR A 329 15.75 24.23 -10.20
N GLU A 330 16.34 23.47 -11.11
CA GLU A 330 17.16 24.04 -12.19
C GLU A 330 16.35 24.92 -13.14
N GLY A 331 15.09 24.58 -13.40
CA GLY A 331 14.15 25.41 -14.17
C GLY A 331 13.82 26.72 -13.46
N MET A 332 13.70 26.71 -12.13
CA MET A 332 13.56 27.91 -11.32
C MET A 332 14.78 28.82 -11.46
N ASP A 333 16.00 28.25 -11.39
CA ASP A 333 17.27 29.02 -11.53
C ASP A 333 17.42 29.62 -12.92
N ARG A 334 17.03 28.89 -13.96
CA ARG A 334 17.11 29.33 -15.36
C ARG A 334 15.97 30.27 -15.77
N GLY A 335 14.92 30.38 -14.97
CA GLY A 335 13.71 31.13 -15.29
C GLY A 335 12.78 30.43 -16.30
N SER A 336 13.12 29.24 -16.78
CA SER A 336 12.33 28.45 -17.75
C SER A 336 12.38 26.96 -17.39
N PHE A 337 11.21 26.32 -17.38
CA PHE A 337 11.10 24.89 -17.11
C PHE A 337 11.41 24.04 -18.33
N ASP A 338 11.93 22.85 -18.08
CA ASP A 338 11.87 21.71 -18.99
C ASP A 338 10.37 21.41 -19.30
N GLU A 339 10.06 21.19 -20.57
CA GLU A 339 8.67 20.93 -21.02
C GLU A 339 8.00 19.77 -20.27
N ARG A 340 8.79 18.79 -19.80
CA ARG A 340 8.33 17.62 -19.07
C ARG A 340 7.89 17.92 -17.62
N VAL A 341 8.34 19.05 -17.06
CA VAL A 341 7.92 19.54 -15.73
C VAL A 341 6.82 20.59 -15.87
N ALA A 342 6.74 21.26 -17.00
CA ALA A 342 5.84 22.38 -17.22
C ALA A 342 4.35 21.93 -17.25
N PRO A 343 3.41 22.75 -16.74
CA PRO A 343 1.99 22.43 -16.68
C PRO A 343 1.33 22.05 -18.02
N PRO A 344 1.74 22.57 -19.19
CA PRO A 344 1.11 22.21 -20.46
C PRO A 344 1.12 20.70 -20.76
N LEU A 345 2.22 19.99 -20.50
CA LEU A 345 2.26 18.54 -20.70
C LEU A 345 1.33 17.80 -19.73
N ALA A 346 1.28 18.24 -18.48
CA ALA A 346 0.36 17.67 -17.49
C ALA A 346 -1.12 17.90 -17.90
N THR A 347 -1.43 19.09 -18.45
CA THR A 347 -2.75 19.41 -18.98
C THR A 347 -3.10 18.50 -20.16
N ALA A 348 -2.16 18.25 -21.08
CA ALA A 348 -2.36 17.35 -22.21
C ALA A 348 -2.57 15.90 -21.76
N ALA A 349 -1.82 15.43 -20.77
CA ALA A 349 -2.00 14.08 -20.21
C ALA A 349 -3.37 13.89 -19.55
N VAL A 350 -3.88 14.90 -18.83
CA VAL A 350 -5.22 14.88 -18.22
C VAL A 350 -6.31 15.00 -19.30
N ALA A 351 -6.12 15.83 -20.33
CA ALA A 351 -7.05 15.93 -21.46
C ALA A 351 -7.19 14.58 -22.19
N LEU A 352 -6.08 13.86 -22.37
CA LEU A 352 -6.11 12.48 -22.91
C LEU A 352 -6.92 11.53 -22.01
N ALA A 353 -6.75 11.58 -20.69
CA ALA A 353 -7.55 10.79 -19.75
C ALA A 353 -9.05 11.11 -19.85
N GLU A 354 -9.42 12.40 -19.92
CA GLU A 354 -10.81 12.84 -20.12
C GLU A 354 -11.37 12.32 -21.46
N ARG A 355 -10.59 12.42 -22.52
CA ARG A 355 -11.00 11.96 -23.85
C ARG A 355 -11.18 10.44 -23.89
N VAL A 356 -10.25 9.67 -23.30
CA VAL A 356 -10.36 8.22 -23.17
C VAL A 356 -11.61 7.84 -22.37
N THR A 357 -11.88 8.53 -21.27
CA THR A 357 -13.08 8.34 -20.44
C THR A 357 -14.37 8.58 -21.27
N LYS A 358 -14.40 9.65 -22.05
CA LYS A 358 -15.54 9.99 -22.91
C LYS A 358 -15.76 8.93 -24.01
N GLU A 359 -14.69 8.50 -24.68
CA GLU A 359 -14.77 7.51 -25.75
C GLU A 359 -15.09 6.10 -25.25
N ALA A 360 -14.75 5.79 -23.99
CA ALA A 360 -15.10 4.51 -23.36
C ALA A 360 -16.61 4.29 -23.24
N LYS A 361 -17.42 5.36 -23.31
CA LYS A 361 -18.90 5.32 -23.27
C LYS A 361 -19.45 4.42 -22.16
N LEU A 362 -18.81 4.47 -20.99
CA LEU A 362 -19.22 3.67 -19.84
C LEU A 362 -20.66 4.01 -19.47
N LYS A 363 -21.52 2.99 -19.31
CA LYS A 363 -22.86 3.14 -18.75
C LYS A 363 -22.72 3.35 -17.24
N THR A 364 -22.32 4.54 -16.81
CA THR A 364 -22.29 4.87 -15.39
C THR A 364 -23.70 5.10 -14.89
N LYS A 365 -24.17 4.32 -13.91
CA LYS A 365 -25.24 4.81 -13.04
C LYS A 365 -24.73 6.08 -12.36
N PRO A 366 -25.54 7.15 -12.29
CA PRO A 366 -25.12 8.34 -11.54
C PRO A 366 -24.65 7.91 -10.16
N ALA A 367 -23.45 8.33 -9.75
CA ALA A 367 -23.04 8.19 -8.37
C ALA A 367 -24.12 8.89 -7.54
N GLU A 368 -24.78 8.15 -6.64
CA GLU A 368 -25.58 8.80 -5.62
C GLU A 368 -24.65 9.79 -4.93
N ALA A 369 -24.97 11.06 -5.07
CA ALA A 369 -24.22 12.14 -4.43
C ALA A 369 -24.08 11.78 -2.95
N ALA A 370 -22.88 11.86 -2.43
CA ALA A 370 -22.66 11.73 -1.00
C ALA A 370 -23.62 12.73 -0.32
N PRO A 371 -24.46 12.28 0.62
CA PRO A 371 -25.37 13.18 1.28
C PRO A 371 -24.53 14.28 1.96
N GLU A 372 -24.73 15.52 1.54
CA GLU A 372 -24.24 16.69 2.25
C GLU A 372 -24.65 16.58 3.72
N ALA A 373 -23.71 16.85 4.60
CA ALA A 373 -23.93 16.80 6.03
C ALA A 373 -24.90 17.94 6.45
N GLU A 374 -26.19 17.75 6.24
CA GLU A 374 -27.20 18.52 6.93
C GLU A 374 -27.29 18.07 8.38
N SER A 375 -26.88 18.94 9.27
CA SER A 375 -27.15 18.84 10.70
C SER A 375 -28.66 18.98 10.95
N LYS A 376 -29.42 17.89 10.79
CA LYS A 376 -30.81 17.83 11.27
C LYS A 376 -30.87 16.98 12.51
N LYS A 377 -31.22 17.62 13.61
CA LYS A 377 -31.67 17.00 14.87
C LYS A 377 -32.75 15.97 14.51
N SER A 378 -32.42 14.69 14.70
CA SER A 378 -33.36 13.58 14.54
C SER A 378 -34.42 13.65 15.62
N LYS A 379 -35.67 13.92 15.20
CA LYS A 379 -36.87 13.58 15.96
C LYS A 379 -37.19 12.10 15.75
N ASN A 380 -37.46 11.42 16.86
CA ASN A 380 -37.87 10.04 16.97
C ASN A 380 -38.82 9.55 15.87
N GLY A 381 -38.43 8.43 15.24
CA GLY A 381 -39.31 7.58 14.46
C GLY A 381 -39.16 6.13 14.89
N ASN A 382 -40.22 5.56 15.47
CA ASN A 382 -40.37 4.19 15.92
C ASN A 382 -39.99 3.15 14.84
N GLY A 383 -39.06 2.25 15.19
CA GLY A 383 -38.77 1.07 14.36
C GLY A 383 -37.82 0.10 15.03
N LYS A 384 -38.34 -0.94 15.65
CA LYS A 384 -37.72 -2.14 16.24
C LYS A 384 -36.61 -1.91 17.25
N SER A 385 -36.86 -2.36 18.49
CA SER A 385 -35.95 -2.42 19.62
C SER A 385 -34.49 -2.75 19.22
N SER A 386 -33.63 -1.72 19.13
CA SER A 386 -32.19 -1.94 19.11
C SER A 386 -31.77 -2.28 20.52
N SER A 387 -31.20 -3.46 20.75
CA SER A 387 -30.50 -3.80 21.98
C SER A 387 -29.53 -2.65 22.31
N ALA A 388 -29.47 -2.24 23.60
CA ALA A 388 -28.54 -1.21 24.04
C ALA A 388 -27.11 -1.58 23.57
N GLU A 389 -26.34 -0.61 23.09
CA GLU A 389 -24.95 -0.84 22.65
C GLU A 389 -24.08 -1.11 23.88
N THR A 390 -23.70 -2.37 24.04
CA THR A 390 -22.91 -2.83 25.19
C THR A 390 -21.52 -3.32 24.80
N VAL A 391 -21.25 -3.48 23.49
CA VAL A 391 -19.96 -3.95 22.98
C VAL A 391 -19.34 -2.91 22.05
N LEU A 392 -18.12 -2.46 22.38
CA LEU A 392 -17.29 -1.61 21.54
C LEU A 392 -16.29 -2.46 20.77
N VAL A 393 -16.18 -2.26 19.45
CA VAL A 393 -15.20 -2.97 18.61
C VAL A 393 -14.27 -1.96 17.93
N LEU A 394 -12.98 -2.06 18.24
CA LEU A 394 -11.89 -1.37 17.54
C LEU A 394 -11.35 -2.31 16.45
N GLY A 395 -11.28 -1.84 15.21
CA GLY A 395 -10.87 -2.67 14.08
C GLY A 395 -12.03 -3.49 13.47
N GLY A 396 -13.28 -3.17 13.78
CA GLY A 396 -14.48 -3.86 13.28
C GLY A 396 -14.69 -3.80 11.77
N THR A 397 -13.98 -2.94 11.07
CA THR A 397 -13.98 -2.87 9.58
C THR A 397 -12.91 -3.74 8.93
N GLY A 398 -12.02 -4.36 9.72
CA GLY A 398 -10.98 -5.27 9.24
C GLY A 398 -11.52 -6.68 8.98
N PHE A 399 -10.68 -7.57 8.43
CA PHE A 399 -11.04 -8.93 8.05
C PHE A 399 -11.71 -9.72 9.18
N ILE A 400 -11.02 -9.92 10.31
CA ILE A 400 -11.59 -10.64 11.48
C ILE A 400 -12.69 -9.80 12.13
N GLY A 401 -12.54 -8.47 12.14
CA GLY A 401 -13.49 -7.58 12.78
C GLY A 401 -14.89 -7.61 12.16
N GLN A 402 -15.00 -7.72 10.83
CA GLN A 402 -16.29 -7.83 10.15
C GLN A 402 -17.04 -9.11 10.55
N ALA A 403 -16.34 -10.25 10.58
CA ALA A 403 -16.92 -11.52 11.02
C ALA A 403 -17.35 -11.46 12.50
N LEU A 404 -16.52 -10.86 13.37
CA LEU A 404 -16.85 -10.66 14.77
C LEU A 404 -18.11 -9.79 14.96
N VAL A 405 -18.20 -8.67 14.24
CA VAL A 405 -19.37 -7.78 14.28
C VAL A 405 -20.64 -8.52 13.86
N GLN A 406 -20.57 -9.32 12.80
CA GLN A 406 -21.68 -10.12 12.35
C GLN A 406 -22.11 -11.12 13.44
N LYS A 407 -21.16 -11.91 14.00
CA LYS A 407 -21.42 -12.89 15.04
C LYS A 407 -21.96 -12.27 16.33
N LEU A 408 -21.46 -11.10 16.73
CA LEU A 408 -22.00 -10.36 17.88
C LEU A 408 -23.47 -9.94 17.67
N ARG A 409 -23.79 -9.47 16.44
CA ARG A 409 -25.17 -9.09 16.09
C ARG A 409 -26.09 -10.30 16.02
N GLU A 410 -25.63 -11.42 15.46
CA GLU A 410 -26.35 -12.70 15.45
C GLU A 410 -26.63 -13.21 16.87
N ALA A 411 -25.69 -13.02 17.79
CA ALA A 411 -25.83 -13.36 19.20
C ALA A 411 -26.67 -12.35 20.03
N GLY A 412 -27.21 -11.30 19.40
CA GLY A 412 -28.12 -10.33 20.02
C GLY A 412 -27.44 -9.16 20.72
N TYR A 413 -26.12 -9.02 20.67
CA TYR A 413 -25.42 -7.90 21.27
C TYR A 413 -25.62 -6.59 20.52
N GLY A 414 -25.80 -5.48 21.23
CA GLY A 414 -25.70 -4.12 20.68
C GLY A 414 -24.22 -3.75 20.49
N VAL A 415 -23.84 -3.44 19.26
CA VAL A 415 -22.44 -3.21 18.86
C VAL A 415 -22.23 -1.77 18.47
N ARG A 416 -21.19 -1.14 19.00
CA ARG A 416 -20.64 0.15 18.58
C ARG A 416 -19.27 -0.05 17.97
N LEU A 417 -18.99 0.57 16.83
CA LEU A 417 -17.68 0.55 16.16
C LEU A 417 -16.97 1.88 16.37
N LEU A 418 -15.71 1.83 16.83
CA LEU A 418 -14.82 2.99 16.77
C LEU A 418 -14.19 3.05 15.39
N VAL A 419 -14.47 4.10 14.63
CA VAL A 419 -14.04 4.25 13.24
C VAL A 419 -13.52 5.66 12.96
N ARG A 420 -12.44 5.75 12.21
CA ARG A 420 -11.85 7.05 11.81
C ARG A 420 -12.75 7.84 10.87
N ASN A 421 -13.39 7.14 9.94
CA ASN A 421 -14.32 7.73 8.99
C ASN A 421 -15.58 6.88 8.85
N PRO A 422 -16.73 7.31 9.41
CA PRO A 422 -18.00 6.58 9.32
C PRO A 422 -18.52 6.36 7.87
N ASN A 423 -18.07 7.19 6.92
CA ASN A 423 -18.51 7.09 5.54
C ASN A 423 -17.84 5.94 4.76
N THR A 424 -16.77 5.35 5.31
CA THR A 424 -16.03 4.24 4.67
C THR A 424 -16.50 2.86 5.07
N ILE A 425 -17.58 2.76 5.85
CA ILE A 425 -18.11 1.48 6.33
C ILE A 425 -18.92 0.81 5.23
N SER A 426 -18.72 -0.50 5.06
CA SER A 426 -19.42 -1.28 4.07
C SER A 426 -20.94 -1.28 4.29
N PRO A 427 -21.74 -1.35 3.20
CA PRO A 427 -23.20 -1.47 3.31
C PRO A 427 -23.63 -2.67 4.14
N GLU A 428 -22.88 -3.77 4.08
CA GLU A 428 -23.14 -5.00 4.81
C GLU A 428 -23.09 -4.75 6.33
N ILE A 429 -22.04 -4.08 6.82
CA ILE A 429 -21.92 -3.71 8.23
C ILE A 429 -23.02 -2.71 8.63
N LYS A 430 -23.34 -1.74 7.77
CA LYS A 430 -24.42 -0.78 8.05
C LYS A 430 -25.79 -1.49 8.22
N LYS A 431 -26.06 -2.51 7.39
CA LYS A 431 -27.30 -3.30 7.48
C LYS A 431 -27.42 -4.09 8.80
N LEU A 432 -26.31 -4.36 9.48
CA LEU A 432 -26.33 -5.02 10.79
C LEU A 432 -26.87 -4.13 11.92
N GLY A 433 -27.12 -2.85 11.67
CA GLY A 433 -27.66 -1.92 12.67
C GLY A 433 -26.69 -1.66 13.79
N VAL A 434 -25.41 -1.45 13.49
CA VAL A 434 -24.35 -1.10 14.47
C VAL A 434 -24.31 0.39 14.72
N GLY A 435 -24.00 0.79 15.95
CA GLY A 435 -23.68 2.17 16.28
C GLY A 435 -22.28 2.56 15.82
N LEU A 436 -22.08 3.83 15.50
CA LEU A 436 -20.80 4.35 15.01
C LEU A 436 -20.31 5.48 15.91
N ALA A 437 -19.12 5.31 16.49
CA ALA A 437 -18.37 6.38 17.13
C ALA A 437 -17.21 6.80 16.22
N ARG A 438 -17.12 8.10 15.91
CA ARG A 438 -15.97 8.63 15.18
C ARG A 438 -14.80 8.80 16.14
N GLY A 439 -13.67 8.16 15.85
CA GLY A 439 -12.47 8.26 16.70
C GLY A 439 -11.31 7.44 16.18
N ASP A 440 -10.18 7.60 16.84
CA ASP A 440 -8.94 6.85 16.58
C ASP A 440 -8.40 6.31 17.90
N MET A 441 -7.88 5.08 17.93
CA MET A 441 -7.23 4.50 19.12
C MET A 441 -6.03 5.33 19.62
N MET A 442 -5.46 6.17 18.75
CA MET A 442 -4.37 7.08 19.06
C MET A 442 -4.85 8.31 19.88
N ASP A 443 -6.12 8.65 19.80
CA ASP A 443 -6.76 9.77 20.47
C ASP A 443 -7.58 9.28 21.67
N THR A 444 -7.02 9.40 22.88
CA THR A 444 -7.64 8.95 24.13
C THR A 444 -9.00 9.60 24.35
N ALA A 445 -9.18 10.87 23.99
CA ALA A 445 -10.46 11.57 24.19
C ALA A 445 -11.56 10.98 23.31
N SER A 446 -11.26 10.60 22.06
CA SER A 446 -12.23 9.95 21.19
C SER A 446 -12.61 8.54 21.65
N VAL A 447 -11.66 7.83 22.26
CA VAL A 447 -11.90 6.53 22.89
C VAL A 447 -12.81 6.69 24.10
N GLU A 448 -12.51 7.63 25.03
CA GLU A 448 -13.34 7.90 26.20
C GLU A 448 -14.78 8.28 25.81
N ALA A 449 -14.94 9.09 24.75
CA ALA A 449 -16.25 9.48 24.23
C ALA A 449 -17.06 8.30 23.65
N ALA A 450 -16.39 7.22 23.25
CA ALA A 450 -17.04 6.03 22.70
C ALA A 450 -17.45 4.99 23.77
N LEU A 451 -17.02 5.13 25.02
CA LEU A 451 -17.25 4.13 26.09
C LEU A 451 -18.59 4.22 26.85
N PRO A 452 -19.31 5.35 26.92
CA PRO A 452 -20.57 5.39 27.68
C PRO A 452 -21.54 4.28 27.26
N GLY A 453 -22.01 3.48 28.25
CA GLY A 453 -22.89 2.32 28.03
C GLY A 453 -22.20 1.04 27.62
N ILE A 454 -20.90 1.04 27.37
CA ILE A 454 -20.14 -0.14 26.93
C ILE A 454 -19.72 -0.98 28.15
N GLU A 455 -19.98 -2.28 28.05
CA GLU A 455 -19.58 -3.27 29.02
C GLU A 455 -18.36 -4.09 28.56
N HIS A 456 -18.24 -4.32 27.27
CA HIS A 456 -17.20 -5.16 26.66
C HIS A 456 -16.48 -4.44 25.52
N VAL A 457 -15.16 -4.52 25.50
CA VAL A 457 -14.33 -3.89 24.47
C VAL A 457 -13.51 -4.94 23.74
N PHE A 458 -13.70 -5.07 22.43
CA PHE A 458 -12.85 -5.88 21.55
C PHE A 458 -11.83 -5.00 20.83
N HIS A 459 -10.57 -5.33 20.98
CA HIS A 459 -9.47 -4.61 20.36
C HIS A 459 -8.77 -5.49 19.32
N LEU A 460 -9.14 -5.28 18.04
CA LEU A 460 -8.56 -5.94 16.85
C LEU A 460 -7.75 -4.96 16.00
N ALA A 461 -7.80 -3.67 16.30
CA ALA A 461 -6.98 -2.69 15.59
C ALA A 461 -5.49 -2.94 15.88
N ARG A 462 -4.63 -2.62 14.90
CA ARG A 462 -3.18 -2.74 15.03
C ARG A 462 -2.47 -1.53 14.45
N GLY A 463 -1.30 -1.21 15.00
CA GLY A 463 -0.37 -0.27 14.42
C GLY A 463 0.47 -0.87 13.28
N TYR A 464 1.22 0.00 12.61
CA TYR A 464 2.14 -0.35 11.54
C TYR A 464 3.39 0.50 11.66
N GLY A 465 4.53 -0.04 11.22
CA GLY A 465 5.78 0.70 11.14
C GLY A 465 6.88 -0.09 10.48
N GLU A 466 7.93 0.63 10.08
CA GLU A 466 9.14 0.02 9.50
C GLU A 466 10.21 -0.20 10.58
N ILE A 467 10.12 0.52 11.70
CA ILE A 467 11.05 0.46 12.83
C ILE A 467 10.32 0.18 14.15
N TRP A 468 11.07 -0.17 15.19
CA TRP A 468 10.51 -0.50 16.51
C TRP A 468 9.75 0.67 17.13
N ASP A 469 10.31 1.89 17.04
CA ASP A 469 9.69 3.08 17.62
C ASP A 469 8.33 3.41 16.99
N ASP A 470 8.13 3.06 15.71
CA ASP A 470 6.81 3.17 15.08
C ASP A 470 5.80 2.23 15.76
N TYR A 471 6.17 0.97 16.00
CA TYR A 471 5.29 0.02 16.69
C TYR A 471 5.00 0.43 18.13
N VAL A 472 5.98 0.95 18.84
CA VAL A 472 5.77 1.49 20.20
C VAL A 472 4.72 2.60 20.13
N ARG A 473 4.91 3.56 19.25
CA ARG A 473 4.05 4.73 19.12
C ARG A 473 2.65 4.40 18.58
N THR A 474 2.51 3.45 17.62
CA THR A 474 1.26 3.21 16.89
C THR A 474 0.48 1.99 17.36
N ASP A 475 1.08 1.07 18.12
CA ASP A 475 0.45 -0.18 18.58
C ASP A 475 0.59 -0.36 20.10
N VAL A 476 1.82 -0.36 20.65
CA VAL A 476 2.07 -0.70 22.07
C VAL A 476 1.48 0.34 23.02
N GLU A 477 1.94 1.59 22.90
CA GLU A 477 1.49 2.68 23.79
C GLU A 477 -0.01 3.01 23.65
N PRO A 478 -0.57 3.07 22.41
CA PRO A 478 -2.02 3.29 22.29
C PRO A 478 -2.86 2.17 22.88
N THR A 479 -2.44 0.89 22.74
CA THR A 479 -3.15 -0.23 23.35
C THR A 479 -3.11 -0.17 24.86
N LYS A 480 -1.96 0.20 25.43
CA LYS A 480 -1.84 0.38 26.89
C LYS A 480 -2.77 1.49 27.41
N ARG A 481 -2.75 2.67 26.76
CA ARG A 481 -3.67 3.77 27.11
C ARG A 481 -5.14 3.36 26.97
N LEU A 482 -5.49 2.64 25.90
CA LEU A 482 -6.85 2.10 25.72
C LEU A 482 -7.26 1.21 26.89
N ALA A 483 -6.38 0.30 27.31
CA ALA A 483 -6.62 -0.60 28.45
C ALA A 483 -6.81 0.17 29.78
N GLU A 484 -5.99 1.20 30.01
CA GLU A 484 -6.11 2.07 31.18
C GLU A 484 -7.44 2.86 31.20
N VAL A 485 -7.86 3.37 30.06
CA VAL A 485 -9.15 4.05 29.91
C VAL A 485 -10.30 3.08 30.14
N CYS A 486 -10.25 1.87 29.59
CA CYS A 486 -11.25 0.83 29.82
C CYS A 486 -11.35 0.45 31.30
N LEU A 487 -10.21 0.31 31.96
CA LEU A 487 -10.16 0.03 33.42
C LEU A 487 -10.79 1.17 34.25
N LYS A 488 -10.49 2.44 33.93
CA LYS A 488 -11.07 3.63 34.56
C LYS A 488 -12.60 3.68 34.41
N HIS A 489 -13.12 3.24 33.26
CA HIS A 489 -14.57 3.22 32.98
C HIS A 489 -15.27 1.96 33.49
N GLY A 490 -14.56 1.02 34.11
CA GLY A 490 -15.13 -0.17 34.74
C GLY A 490 -15.75 -1.15 33.73
N VAL A 491 -15.14 -1.34 32.56
CA VAL A 491 -15.62 -2.34 31.58
C VAL A 491 -15.59 -3.74 32.20
N LYS A 492 -16.57 -4.58 31.86
CA LYS A 492 -16.67 -5.95 32.37
C LYS A 492 -15.72 -6.93 31.66
N GLY A 493 -15.26 -6.57 30.46
CA GLY A 493 -14.32 -7.39 29.69
C GLY A 493 -13.54 -6.58 28.67
N PHE A 494 -12.23 -6.82 28.60
CA PHE A 494 -11.31 -6.26 27.60
C PHE A 494 -10.70 -7.41 26.79
N TYR A 495 -11.08 -7.54 25.54
CA TYR A 495 -10.73 -8.67 24.66
C TYR A 495 -9.70 -8.24 23.64
N TYR A 496 -8.46 -8.70 23.80
CA TYR A 496 -7.34 -8.31 22.95
C TYR A 496 -7.02 -9.40 21.92
N THR A 497 -6.87 -9.01 20.66
CA THR A 497 -6.45 -9.91 19.59
C THR A 497 -4.94 -9.82 19.38
N SER A 498 -4.24 -10.83 19.88
CA SER A 498 -2.81 -11.08 19.68
C SER A 498 -2.57 -11.95 18.45
N SER A 499 -1.66 -12.90 18.49
CA SER A 499 -1.33 -13.83 17.38
C SER A 499 -0.48 -15.00 17.88
N ILE A 500 -0.60 -16.17 17.23
CA ILE A 500 0.35 -17.28 17.42
C ILE A 500 1.79 -16.91 17.04
N ALA A 501 2.00 -15.79 16.35
CA ALA A 501 3.34 -15.30 15.99
C ALA A 501 4.27 -15.08 17.20
N ILE A 502 3.73 -14.97 18.40
CA ILE A 502 4.51 -14.86 19.64
C ILE A 502 5.31 -16.13 19.97
N TYR A 503 4.90 -17.28 19.44
CA TYR A 503 5.48 -18.60 19.73
C TYR A 503 6.59 -19.04 18.79
N TYR A 504 7.01 -18.24 17.83
CA TYR A 504 8.06 -18.63 16.88
C TYR A 504 9.39 -18.92 17.59
N ALA A 505 9.44 -20.08 18.22
CA ALA A 505 10.62 -20.58 18.93
C ALA A 505 10.91 -22.02 18.50
N GLY A 506 11.73 -22.13 17.57
CA GLY A 506 12.46 -23.15 16.94
C GLY A 506 12.67 -24.55 17.56
N SER A 507 11.64 -25.34 17.82
CA SER A 507 11.83 -26.78 18.06
C SER A 507 10.71 -27.59 17.41
N SER A 508 11.06 -28.46 16.47
CA SER A 508 10.12 -29.35 15.76
C SER A 508 9.42 -30.38 16.65
N LYS A 509 9.85 -30.52 17.90
CA LYS A 509 9.29 -31.46 18.88
C LYS A 509 8.31 -30.79 19.85
N LEU A 510 8.16 -29.46 19.77
CA LEU A 510 7.34 -28.71 20.70
C LEU A 510 5.85 -28.83 20.33
N VAL A 511 5.03 -29.23 21.29
CA VAL A 511 3.58 -29.04 21.27
C VAL A 511 3.31 -27.68 21.91
N ILE A 512 2.74 -26.77 21.15
CA ILE A 512 2.43 -25.40 21.61
C ILE A 512 1.03 -25.38 22.20
N THR A 513 0.96 -25.01 23.46
CA THR A 513 -0.31 -24.78 24.22
C THR A 513 -0.39 -23.31 24.61
N GLU A 514 -1.50 -22.92 25.26
CA GLU A 514 -1.67 -21.56 25.81
C GLU A 514 -0.64 -21.22 26.90
N ASP A 515 -0.13 -22.24 27.60
CA ASP A 515 0.86 -22.09 28.68
C ASP A 515 2.31 -22.06 28.17
N THR A 516 2.50 -22.31 26.87
CA THR A 516 3.81 -22.17 26.22
C THR A 516 4.24 -20.70 26.30
N PRO A 517 5.41 -20.36 26.87
CA PRO A 517 5.86 -18.99 26.97
C PRO A 517 6.17 -18.42 25.57
N PRO A 518 6.05 -17.09 25.39
CA PRO A 518 6.52 -16.43 24.19
C PRO A 518 8.00 -16.71 23.93
N SER A 519 8.41 -16.74 22.66
CA SER A 519 9.80 -16.96 22.29
C SER A 519 10.73 -15.93 22.92
N THR A 520 11.82 -16.38 23.53
CA THR A 520 12.87 -15.50 24.10
C THR A 520 13.60 -14.72 23.00
N GLY A 521 13.60 -15.20 21.76
CA GLY A 521 14.18 -14.54 20.58
C GLY A 521 13.33 -13.46 19.96
N VAL A 522 12.08 -13.24 20.45
CA VAL A 522 11.11 -12.30 19.88
C VAL A 522 11.64 -10.87 19.78
N ALA A 523 12.50 -10.42 20.68
CA ALA A 523 13.12 -9.10 20.61
C ALA A 523 13.97 -8.90 19.33
N ARG A 524 14.48 -9.99 18.75
CA ARG A 524 15.26 -10.00 17.49
C ARG A 524 14.44 -10.49 16.29
N ALA A 525 13.21 -10.98 16.53
CA ALA A 525 12.29 -11.45 15.49
C ALA A 525 11.65 -10.29 14.72
N ASN A 526 10.55 -10.54 14.03
CA ASN A 526 9.82 -9.52 13.36
C ASN A 526 9.13 -8.58 14.38
N LEU A 527 9.01 -7.30 14.02
CA LEU A 527 8.49 -6.25 14.90
C LEU A 527 7.05 -6.48 15.32
N TYR A 528 6.24 -7.09 14.46
CA TYR A 528 4.86 -7.42 14.75
C TYR A 528 4.76 -8.40 15.92
N ALA A 529 5.52 -9.51 15.86
CA ALA A 529 5.56 -10.49 16.94
C ALA A 529 6.07 -9.86 18.25
N ARG A 530 7.11 -9.02 18.17
CA ARG A 530 7.64 -8.28 19.33
C ARG A 530 6.59 -7.38 19.95
N ALA A 531 5.86 -6.61 19.12
CA ALA A 531 4.81 -5.73 19.62
C ALA A 531 3.70 -6.52 20.34
N LYS A 532 3.27 -7.67 19.76
CA LYS A 532 2.25 -8.52 20.38
C LYS A 532 2.70 -9.05 21.75
N VAL A 533 3.97 -9.47 21.90
CA VAL A 533 4.51 -9.93 23.18
C VAL A 533 4.56 -8.80 24.22
N GLU A 534 5.04 -7.61 23.84
CA GLU A 534 5.10 -6.47 24.77
C GLU A 534 3.69 -6.04 25.21
N ILE A 535 2.73 -6.00 24.30
CA ILE A 535 1.34 -5.67 24.62
C ILE A 535 0.72 -6.73 25.56
N GLU A 536 0.88 -8.02 25.27
CA GLU A 536 0.37 -9.08 26.17
C GLU A 536 0.95 -8.94 27.58
N LYS A 537 2.24 -8.69 27.68
CA LYS A 537 2.92 -8.48 28.96
C LYS A 537 2.33 -7.30 29.74
N ASP A 538 2.15 -6.14 29.07
CA ASP A 538 1.59 -4.95 29.70
C ASP A 538 0.14 -5.17 30.15
N LEU A 539 -0.69 -5.83 29.33
CA LEU A 539 -2.08 -6.11 29.63
C LEU A 539 -2.23 -7.11 30.81
N LEU A 540 -1.41 -8.17 30.84
CA LEU A 540 -1.38 -9.14 31.93
C LEU A 540 -0.84 -8.53 33.23
N GLN A 541 0.11 -7.60 33.13
CA GLN A 541 0.57 -6.82 34.28
C GLN A 541 -0.54 -5.93 34.84
N LEU A 542 -1.26 -5.18 34.01
CA LEU A 542 -2.43 -4.39 34.39
C LEU A 542 -3.53 -5.25 35.03
N HIS A 543 -3.76 -6.47 34.52
CA HIS A 543 -4.66 -7.42 35.11
C HIS A 543 -4.23 -7.78 36.54
N LYS A 544 -2.96 -8.18 36.70
CA LYS A 544 -2.42 -8.62 38.00
C LYS A 544 -2.40 -7.49 39.03
N GLU A 545 -2.03 -6.28 38.65
CA GLU A 545 -1.82 -5.15 39.59
C GLU A 545 -3.09 -4.36 39.85
N ARG A 546 -3.98 -4.23 38.87
CA ARG A 546 -5.12 -3.31 38.90
C ARG A 546 -6.46 -3.96 38.52
N GLY A 547 -6.48 -5.26 38.25
CA GLY A 547 -7.71 -6.01 37.98
C GLY A 547 -8.31 -5.77 36.59
N LEU A 548 -7.54 -5.36 35.58
CA LEU A 548 -8.05 -5.26 34.20
C LEU A 548 -8.68 -6.61 33.77
N PRO A 549 -9.98 -6.67 33.40
CA PRO A 549 -10.62 -7.92 32.99
C PRO A 549 -10.24 -8.34 31.57
N VAL A 550 -8.93 -8.57 31.34
CA VAL A 550 -8.38 -8.87 30.01
C VAL A 550 -8.51 -10.34 29.65
N VAL A 551 -8.92 -10.62 28.41
CA VAL A 551 -8.85 -11.92 27.74
C VAL A 551 -8.05 -11.77 26.46
N ILE A 552 -7.09 -12.66 26.23
CA ILE A 552 -6.18 -12.57 25.10
C ILE A 552 -6.49 -13.69 24.11
N PHE A 553 -6.74 -13.35 22.86
CA PHE A 553 -6.88 -14.32 21.76
C PHE A 553 -5.63 -14.33 20.90
N ARG A 554 -5.15 -15.53 20.56
CA ARG A 554 -3.98 -15.77 19.70
C ARG A 554 -4.41 -16.55 18.45
N PRO A 555 -4.99 -15.88 17.44
CA PRO A 555 -5.42 -16.54 16.21
C PRO A 555 -4.23 -17.17 15.47
N GLY A 556 -4.50 -18.31 14.82
CA GLY A 556 -3.62 -18.98 13.87
C GLY A 556 -3.59 -18.29 12.51
N ILE A 557 -3.42 -19.10 11.46
CA ILE A 557 -3.58 -18.64 10.06
C ILE A 557 -5.08 -18.52 9.81
N VAL A 558 -5.59 -17.29 9.88
CA VAL A 558 -7.02 -17.05 9.67
C VAL A 558 -7.31 -17.01 8.18
N LEU A 559 -8.21 -17.88 7.73
CA LEU A 559 -8.65 -17.99 6.35
C LEU A 559 -10.16 -17.72 6.23
N GLY A 560 -10.62 -17.31 5.06
CA GLY A 560 -12.04 -17.12 4.80
C GLY A 560 -12.37 -15.88 4.00
N ARG A 561 -13.66 -15.65 3.79
CA ARG A 561 -14.20 -14.52 3.03
C ARG A 561 -13.62 -13.18 3.50
N GLY A 562 -13.05 -12.41 2.58
CA GLY A 562 -12.42 -11.12 2.87
C GLY A 562 -10.94 -11.21 3.25
N GLY A 563 -10.38 -12.43 3.43
CA GLY A 563 -8.96 -12.69 3.63
C GLY A 563 -8.26 -13.01 2.30
N HIS A 564 -7.04 -12.49 2.11
CA HIS A 564 -6.27 -12.76 0.89
C HIS A 564 -5.70 -14.19 0.91
N PRO A 565 -5.87 -15.00 -0.16
CA PRO A 565 -5.43 -16.41 -0.17
C PRO A 565 -3.90 -16.56 -0.18
N LEU A 566 -3.12 -15.59 -0.67
CA LEU A 566 -1.65 -15.61 -0.58
C LEU A 566 -1.19 -15.20 0.83
N HIS A 567 -1.48 -16.04 1.82
CA HIS A 567 -1.20 -15.72 3.22
C HIS A 567 0.26 -15.98 3.59
N GLY A 568 0.89 -15.02 4.29
CA GLY A 568 2.31 -15.11 4.70
C GLY A 568 2.65 -16.26 5.68
N GLY A 569 1.66 -16.82 6.36
CA GLY A 569 1.84 -18.04 7.19
C GLY A 569 1.95 -19.33 6.37
N VAL A 570 1.47 -19.35 5.13
CA VAL A 570 1.57 -20.50 4.22
C VAL A 570 2.93 -20.51 3.51
N ALA A 571 3.32 -19.37 2.93
CA ALA A 571 4.58 -19.22 2.21
C ALA A 571 5.00 -17.74 2.19
N GLY A 572 6.25 -17.48 1.82
CA GLY A 572 6.69 -16.15 1.39
C GLY A 572 6.31 -15.91 -0.07
N TRP A 573 5.77 -14.75 -0.37
CA TRP A 573 5.24 -14.37 -1.70
C TRP A 573 6.04 -13.21 -2.28
N PRO A 574 7.26 -13.44 -2.83
CA PRO A 574 8.01 -12.37 -3.50
C PRO A 574 7.28 -11.83 -4.73
N TYR A 575 6.52 -12.70 -5.39
CA TYR A 575 5.61 -12.38 -6.50
C TYR A 575 4.36 -13.23 -6.38
N SER A 576 3.26 -12.81 -6.97
CA SER A 576 1.97 -13.56 -6.93
C SER A 576 2.05 -14.95 -7.58
N SER A 577 3.05 -15.20 -8.43
CA SER A 577 3.31 -16.49 -9.09
C SER A 577 4.44 -17.32 -8.47
N VAL A 578 5.09 -16.85 -7.41
CA VAL A 578 6.21 -17.53 -6.77
C VAL A 578 5.98 -17.70 -5.28
N SER A 579 5.89 -18.94 -4.83
CA SER A 579 5.78 -19.30 -3.41
C SER A 579 7.14 -19.80 -2.87
N ARG A 580 7.71 -19.08 -1.93
CA ARG A 580 8.85 -19.56 -1.13
C ARG A 580 8.33 -20.29 0.09
N LEU A 581 8.34 -21.62 0.04
CA LEU A 581 7.86 -22.46 1.11
C LEU A 581 8.72 -22.29 2.38
N TRP A 582 8.07 -22.31 3.53
CA TRP A 582 8.75 -22.42 4.81
C TRP A 582 9.23 -23.86 4.98
N GLY A 583 10.55 -24.10 4.89
CA GLY A 583 11.12 -25.44 4.88
C GLY A 583 10.77 -26.21 3.61
N ASP A 584 10.32 -27.44 3.77
CA ASP A 584 9.89 -28.34 2.69
C ASP A 584 8.39 -28.19 2.33
N GLY A 585 7.64 -27.39 3.08
CA GLY A 585 6.20 -27.20 2.87
C GLY A 585 5.31 -28.30 3.44
N ASN A 586 5.86 -29.33 4.10
CA ASN A 586 5.11 -30.45 4.69
C ASN A 586 4.67 -30.20 6.14
N ALA A 587 4.95 -29.03 6.71
CA ALA A 587 4.43 -28.67 8.02
C ALA A 587 2.92 -28.49 7.98
N GLN A 588 2.20 -29.04 8.96
CA GLN A 588 0.79 -28.81 9.15
C GLN A 588 0.53 -27.34 9.48
N LEU A 589 -0.39 -26.73 8.78
CA LEU A 589 -0.73 -25.32 8.98
C LEU A 589 -1.69 -25.15 10.16
N PRO A 590 -1.42 -24.22 11.09
CA PRO A 590 -2.31 -23.89 12.19
C PRO A 590 -3.46 -22.98 11.71
N ILE A 591 -4.37 -23.56 10.92
CA ILE A 591 -5.47 -22.85 10.26
C ILE A 591 -6.64 -22.69 11.21
N VAL A 592 -7.36 -21.58 11.06
CA VAL A 592 -8.72 -21.37 11.62
C VAL A 592 -9.53 -20.57 10.60
N LEU A 593 -10.81 -20.90 10.41
CA LEU A 593 -11.69 -20.08 9.61
C LEU A 593 -12.05 -18.79 10.35
N VAL A 594 -12.25 -17.71 9.59
CA VAL A 594 -12.56 -16.38 10.17
C VAL A 594 -13.86 -16.41 10.99
N ASP A 595 -14.86 -17.19 10.56
CA ASP A 595 -16.11 -17.34 11.27
C ASP A 595 -15.94 -18.12 12.59
N ASP A 596 -15.11 -19.18 12.60
CA ASP A 596 -14.77 -19.93 13.82
C ASP A 596 -13.99 -19.06 14.81
N CYS A 597 -13.05 -18.23 14.30
CA CYS A 597 -12.30 -17.28 15.10
C CYS A 597 -13.24 -16.27 15.77
N ALA A 598 -14.18 -15.72 15.01
CA ALA A 598 -15.20 -14.80 15.52
C ALA A 598 -16.15 -15.48 16.53
N GLU A 599 -16.55 -16.71 16.26
CA GLU A 599 -17.41 -17.50 17.17
C GLU A 599 -16.73 -17.75 18.52
N ALA A 600 -15.43 -18.11 18.55
CA ALA A 600 -14.67 -18.27 19.80
C ALA A 600 -14.66 -16.97 20.60
N MET A 601 -14.48 -15.83 19.95
CA MET A 601 -14.46 -14.50 20.60
C MET A 601 -15.83 -14.17 21.21
N VAL A 602 -16.93 -14.48 20.52
CA VAL A 602 -18.30 -14.25 21.03
C VAL A 602 -18.62 -15.17 22.20
N ARG A 603 -18.22 -16.45 22.13
CA ARG A 603 -18.40 -17.42 23.22
C ARG A 603 -17.74 -16.98 24.51
N ALA A 604 -16.55 -16.38 24.43
CA ALA A 604 -15.82 -15.86 25.59
C ALA A 604 -16.61 -14.83 26.41
N LEU A 605 -17.55 -14.08 25.81
CA LEU A 605 -18.43 -13.16 26.53
C LEU A 605 -19.32 -13.86 27.60
N LYS A 606 -19.58 -15.15 27.41
CA LYS A 606 -20.49 -15.93 28.25
C LYS A 606 -19.77 -16.80 29.30
N VAL A 607 -18.44 -16.87 29.23
CA VAL A 607 -17.65 -17.73 30.12
C VAL A 607 -17.14 -16.92 31.32
N PRO A 608 -17.57 -17.22 32.53
CA PRO A 608 -17.09 -16.51 33.71
C PRO A 608 -15.66 -16.95 34.07
N GLY A 609 -14.94 -16.04 34.77
CA GLY A 609 -13.64 -16.37 35.39
C GLY A 609 -12.47 -16.56 34.41
N ILE A 610 -12.57 -16.10 33.14
CA ILE A 610 -11.50 -16.20 32.14
C ILE A 610 -10.62 -14.95 32.04
N ALA A 611 -10.86 -13.95 32.90
CA ALA A 611 -10.00 -12.78 32.94
C ALA A 611 -8.55 -13.19 33.31
N GLY A 612 -7.56 -12.60 32.64
CA GLY A 612 -6.14 -12.94 32.75
C GLY A 612 -5.72 -14.16 31.95
N GLN A 613 -6.63 -14.82 31.21
CA GLN A 613 -6.31 -15.99 30.41
C GLN A 613 -6.05 -15.65 28.94
N SER A 614 -5.25 -16.51 28.28
CA SER A 614 -4.97 -16.47 26.85
C SER A 614 -5.51 -17.72 26.19
N PHE A 615 -5.99 -17.60 24.93
CA PHE A 615 -6.60 -18.67 24.17
C PHE A 615 -6.00 -18.75 22.76
N ASN A 616 -5.52 -19.94 22.36
CA ASN A 616 -5.04 -20.19 21.00
C ASN A 616 -6.23 -20.53 20.08
N LEU A 617 -6.56 -19.64 19.17
CA LEU A 617 -7.62 -19.88 18.20
C LEU A 617 -7.05 -20.57 16.97
N VAL A 618 -6.89 -21.88 17.06
CA VAL A 618 -6.34 -22.77 16.03
C VAL A 618 -7.23 -23.98 15.88
N GLY A 619 -7.63 -24.28 14.64
CA GLY A 619 -8.38 -25.51 14.32
C GLY A 619 -7.48 -26.74 14.31
N ASP A 620 -8.10 -27.91 14.10
CA ASP A 620 -7.37 -29.15 13.93
C ASP A 620 -6.50 -29.11 12.65
N PRO A 621 -5.34 -29.74 12.63
CA PRO A 621 -4.46 -29.72 11.46
C PRO A 621 -5.06 -30.57 10.33
N VAL A 622 -5.38 -29.93 9.21
CA VAL A 622 -6.04 -30.58 8.05
C VAL A 622 -5.31 -30.38 6.73
N LEU A 623 -4.39 -29.41 6.65
CA LEU A 623 -3.65 -29.08 5.43
C LEU A 623 -2.19 -28.76 5.76
N THR A 624 -1.31 -29.23 4.90
CA THR A 624 0.06 -28.75 4.79
C THR A 624 0.12 -27.53 3.85
N ALA A 625 1.26 -26.83 3.81
CA ALA A 625 1.45 -25.72 2.86
C ALA A 625 1.42 -26.21 1.39
N LEU A 626 1.92 -27.42 1.11
CA LEU A 626 1.85 -28.01 -0.23
C LEU A 626 0.42 -28.30 -0.63
N GLU A 627 -0.35 -28.97 0.22
CA GLU A 627 -1.77 -29.27 -0.05
C GLU A 627 -2.61 -27.99 -0.20
N TYR A 628 -2.31 -26.95 0.59
CA TYR A 628 -2.93 -25.65 0.44
C TYR A 628 -2.67 -25.06 -0.96
N LEU A 629 -1.43 -25.13 -1.43
CA LEU A 629 -1.06 -24.65 -2.77
C LEU A 629 -1.70 -25.47 -3.88
N ASP A 630 -1.79 -26.81 -3.72
CA ASP A 630 -2.47 -27.68 -4.69
C ASP A 630 -3.93 -27.28 -4.87
N GLU A 631 -4.63 -27.07 -3.76
CA GLU A 631 -6.02 -26.63 -3.78
C GLU A 631 -6.19 -25.22 -4.37
N LEU A 632 -5.27 -24.31 -4.02
CA LEU A 632 -5.30 -22.94 -4.54
C LEU A 632 -5.04 -22.89 -6.05
N GLU A 633 -4.06 -23.65 -6.56
CA GLU A 633 -3.79 -23.80 -8.00
C GLU A 633 -5.02 -24.36 -8.74
N ARG A 634 -5.66 -25.39 -8.17
CA ARG A 634 -6.82 -26.03 -8.76
C ARG A 634 -8.01 -25.06 -8.87
N VAL A 635 -8.20 -24.20 -7.89
CA VAL A 635 -9.36 -23.26 -7.86
C VAL A 635 -9.08 -22.02 -8.70
N ALA A 636 -7.90 -21.43 -8.58
CA ALA A 636 -7.56 -20.15 -9.23
C ALA A 636 -7.08 -20.30 -10.67
N GLY A 637 -6.76 -21.53 -11.12
CA GLY A 637 -6.18 -21.78 -12.44
C GLY A 637 -4.76 -21.17 -12.61
N ILE A 638 -4.08 -20.92 -11.50
CA ILE A 638 -2.73 -20.30 -11.47
C ILE A 638 -1.73 -21.41 -11.15
N HIS A 639 -0.58 -21.40 -11.81
CA HIS A 639 0.52 -22.29 -11.46
C HIS A 639 1.58 -21.51 -10.66
N PHE A 640 1.89 -21.97 -9.44
CA PHE A 640 2.90 -21.35 -8.59
C PHE A 640 4.27 -22.05 -8.75
N ARG A 641 5.29 -21.24 -9.05
CA ARG A 641 6.67 -21.72 -8.91
C ARG A 641 6.98 -21.91 -7.41
N ARG A 642 6.98 -23.14 -6.93
CA ARG A 642 7.24 -23.51 -5.54
C ARG A 642 8.73 -23.63 -5.27
N VAL A 643 9.23 -22.90 -4.29
CA VAL A 643 10.66 -22.87 -3.94
C VAL A 643 10.83 -23.26 -2.48
N PRO A 644 11.11 -24.56 -2.19
CA PRO A 644 11.45 -24.98 -0.83
C PRO A 644 12.66 -24.20 -0.32
N THR A 645 12.56 -23.62 0.87
CA THR A 645 13.60 -22.74 1.40
C THR A 645 13.89 -23.07 2.85
N SER A 646 15.10 -23.59 3.12
CA SER A 646 15.53 -23.95 4.46
C SER A 646 15.81 -22.74 5.34
N SER A 647 15.75 -22.94 6.68
CA SER A 647 16.15 -21.93 7.67
C SER A 647 17.54 -21.38 7.41
N ALA A 648 18.49 -22.27 7.03
CA ALA A 648 19.86 -21.89 6.75
C ALA A 648 19.97 -20.92 5.56
N ARG A 649 19.19 -21.15 4.49
CA ARG A 649 19.17 -20.26 3.33
C ARG A 649 18.58 -18.91 3.66
N TYR A 650 17.46 -18.86 4.37
CA TYR A 650 16.88 -17.60 4.83
C TYR A 650 17.84 -16.83 5.73
N PHE A 651 18.49 -17.52 6.67
CA PHE A 651 19.44 -16.90 7.58
C PHE A 651 20.68 -16.36 6.85
N ALA A 652 21.22 -17.11 5.87
CA ALA A 652 22.34 -16.65 5.04
C ALA A 652 21.96 -15.39 4.24
N GLU A 653 20.76 -15.33 3.67
CA GLU A 653 20.26 -14.13 2.98
C GLU A 653 20.15 -12.93 3.94
N GLU A 654 19.71 -13.15 5.18
CA GLU A 654 19.65 -12.10 6.21
C GLU A 654 21.03 -11.62 6.65
N ILE A 655 22.00 -12.52 6.78
CA ILE A 655 23.40 -12.15 7.05
C ILE A 655 23.91 -11.26 5.90
N GLY A 656 23.69 -11.67 4.65
CA GLY A 656 24.07 -10.85 3.48
C GLY A 656 23.47 -9.45 3.53
N LYS A 657 22.17 -9.35 3.81
CA LYS A 657 21.49 -8.06 3.99
C LYS A 657 22.07 -7.25 5.15
N TYR A 658 22.38 -7.90 6.28
CA TYR A 658 22.95 -7.24 7.45
C TYR A 658 24.35 -6.68 7.16
N VAL A 659 25.20 -7.44 6.47
CA VAL A 659 26.53 -6.98 6.05
C VAL A 659 26.41 -5.75 5.14
N ILE A 660 25.57 -5.83 4.11
CA ILE A 660 25.33 -4.71 3.18
C ILE A 660 24.85 -3.45 3.94
N LYS A 661 23.88 -3.62 4.84
CA LYS A 661 23.35 -2.52 5.67
C LYS A 661 24.40 -1.97 6.65
N THR A 662 25.30 -2.83 7.16
CA THR A 662 26.36 -2.40 8.06
C THR A 662 27.41 -1.56 7.32
N VAL A 663 27.82 -1.99 6.14
CA VAL A 663 28.71 -1.24 5.26
C VAL A 663 28.08 0.10 4.86
N GLY A 664 26.76 0.09 4.55
CA GLY A 664 25.99 1.30 4.22
C GLY A 664 25.65 2.18 5.42
N ARG A 665 26.08 1.83 6.63
CA ARG A 665 25.75 2.55 7.87
C ARG A 665 24.26 2.79 8.08
N ASP A 666 23.41 1.87 7.58
CA ASP A 666 21.97 1.94 7.75
C ASP A 666 21.62 1.90 9.25
N PRO A 667 21.00 2.96 9.82
CA PRO A 667 20.65 2.99 11.25
C PRO A 667 19.62 1.93 11.62
N HIS A 668 18.87 1.40 10.64
CA HIS A 668 17.83 0.39 10.84
C HIS A 668 18.33 -1.03 10.60
N ARG A 669 19.66 -1.26 10.52
CA ARG A 669 20.23 -2.60 10.45
C ARG A 669 19.91 -3.38 11.71
N ARG A 670 19.56 -4.65 11.55
CA ARG A 670 19.27 -5.57 12.66
C ARG A 670 20.11 -6.80 12.53
N LEU A 671 20.57 -7.30 13.68
CA LEU A 671 21.24 -8.58 13.73
C LEU A 671 20.28 -9.69 13.26
N PRO A 672 20.70 -10.56 12.33
CA PRO A 672 19.91 -11.72 11.95
C PRO A 672 19.61 -12.61 13.15
N SER A 673 18.42 -13.20 13.18
CA SER A 673 18.02 -14.16 14.20
C SER A 673 17.79 -15.51 13.55
N TRP A 674 18.60 -16.51 13.92
CA TRP A 674 18.40 -17.89 13.51
C TRP A 674 17.03 -18.41 13.96
N GLU A 675 16.67 -18.14 15.20
CA GLU A 675 15.41 -18.57 15.82
C GLU A 675 14.18 -18.11 15.04
N ASN A 676 14.21 -16.90 14.45
CA ASN A 676 13.11 -16.39 13.64
C ASN A 676 12.86 -17.24 12.38
N TRP A 677 13.91 -17.73 11.75
CA TRP A 677 13.80 -18.54 10.54
C TRP A 677 13.55 -20.01 10.85
N ASP A 678 14.21 -20.52 11.88
CA ASP A 678 14.03 -21.88 12.35
C ASP A 678 12.59 -22.11 12.83
N GLY A 679 12.03 -21.17 13.59
CA GLY A 679 10.64 -21.22 14.04
C GLY A 679 9.62 -21.24 12.90
N ARG A 680 9.87 -20.50 11.80
CA ARG A 680 8.97 -20.49 10.62
C ARG A 680 8.99 -21.77 9.83
N THR A 681 10.13 -22.45 9.78
CA THR A 681 10.27 -23.73 9.07
C THR A 681 9.99 -24.94 9.96
N CYS A 682 9.69 -24.70 11.23
CA CYS A 682 9.44 -25.70 12.24
C CYS A 682 8.11 -26.43 12.01
N LYS A 683 8.09 -27.72 12.36
CA LYS A 683 6.90 -28.58 12.30
C LYS A 683 6.19 -28.69 13.67
N SER A 684 6.24 -27.65 14.49
CA SER A 684 5.55 -27.60 15.79
C SER A 684 4.05 -27.77 15.60
N ARG A 685 3.43 -28.48 16.52
CA ARG A 685 1.97 -28.68 16.53
C ARG A 685 1.35 -27.76 17.57
N PHE A 686 0.16 -27.28 17.28
CA PHE A 686 -0.66 -26.55 18.25
C PHE A 686 -1.66 -27.49 18.88
N ASP A 687 -1.80 -27.39 20.19
CA ASP A 687 -2.86 -28.02 20.96
C ASP A 687 -3.76 -26.94 21.55
N ALA A 688 -4.98 -26.82 21.01
CA ALA A 688 -6.00 -25.88 21.46
C ALA A 688 -7.09 -26.57 22.32
N THR A 689 -6.82 -27.74 22.88
CA THR A 689 -7.79 -28.53 23.67
C THR A 689 -8.36 -27.69 24.82
N ARG A 690 -7.52 -26.95 25.52
CA ARG A 690 -7.97 -26.05 26.60
C ARG A 690 -8.90 -24.96 26.09
N THR A 691 -8.55 -24.30 25.00
CA THR A 691 -9.42 -23.29 24.35
C THR A 691 -10.77 -23.89 24.01
N LYS A 692 -10.80 -25.07 23.35
CA LYS A 692 -12.04 -25.78 22.98
C LYS A 692 -12.91 -26.07 24.20
N GLN A 693 -12.32 -26.61 25.26
CA GLN A 693 -13.04 -26.99 26.49
C GLN A 693 -13.57 -25.76 27.26
N VAL A 694 -12.72 -24.75 27.49
CA VAL A 694 -13.08 -23.58 28.30
C VAL A 694 -14.12 -22.71 27.60
N LEU A 695 -13.99 -22.51 26.28
CA LEU A 695 -14.92 -21.67 25.52
C LEU A 695 -16.13 -22.47 24.98
N GLY A 696 -16.17 -23.80 25.15
CA GLY A 696 -17.16 -24.66 24.50
C GLY A 696 -17.13 -24.51 22.98
N TRP A 697 -15.93 -24.31 22.41
CA TRP A 697 -15.71 -23.95 21.01
C TRP A 697 -15.31 -25.17 20.17
N GLU A 698 -15.99 -25.35 19.08
CA GLU A 698 -15.72 -26.42 18.13
C GLU A 698 -15.44 -25.81 16.74
N PRO A 699 -14.17 -25.59 16.39
CA PRO A 699 -13.82 -25.07 15.07
C PRO A 699 -14.10 -26.12 13.98
N THR A 700 -14.32 -25.65 12.78
CA THR A 700 -14.51 -26.48 11.59
C THR A 700 -13.34 -27.47 11.44
N ALA A 701 -13.66 -28.76 11.47
CA ALA A 701 -12.69 -29.86 11.32
C ALA A 701 -12.74 -30.51 9.91
N SER A 702 -13.77 -30.24 9.13
CA SER A 702 -13.93 -30.77 7.78
C SER A 702 -12.93 -30.15 6.81
N ARG A 703 -12.06 -30.98 6.21
CA ARG A 703 -11.11 -30.54 5.17
C ARG A 703 -11.83 -29.87 4.00
N ASP A 704 -12.93 -30.46 3.52
CA ASP A 704 -13.67 -29.94 2.37
C ASP A 704 -14.27 -28.55 2.66
N GLU A 705 -14.73 -28.33 3.88
CA GLU A 705 -15.27 -27.06 4.30
C GLU A 705 -14.17 -26.00 4.46
N ILE A 706 -13.02 -26.36 5.02
CA ILE A 706 -11.85 -25.48 5.12
C ILE A 706 -11.33 -25.13 3.73
N VAL A 707 -11.30 -26.07 2.80
CA VAL A 707 -10.94 -25.79 1.40
C VAL A 707 -11.95 -24.87 0.73
N ARG A 708 -13.24 -25.12 0.92
CA ARG A 708 -14.30 -24.30 0.34
C ARG A 708 -14.27 -22.87 0.87
N GLU A 709 -14.35 -22.70 2.19
CA GLU A 709 -14.48 -21.38 2.82
C GLU A 709 -13.13 -20.66 2.95
N GLY A 710 -12.05 -21.40 3.22
CA GLY A 710 -10.73 -20.85 3.47
C GLY A 710 -9.86 -20.64 2.24
N ILE A 711 -10.12 -21.36 1.14
CA ILE A 711 -9.31 -21.27 -0.08
C ILE A 711 -10.15 -20.85 -1.28
N LYS A 712 -11.24 -21.59 -1.59
CA LYS A 712 -12.03 -21.35 -2.80
C LYS A 712 -12.70 -19.99 -2.77
N VAL A 713 -13.44 -19.66 -1.73
CA VAL A 713 -14.13 -18.38 -1.59
C VAL A 713 -13.16 -17.19 -1.66
N PRO A 714 -12.02 -17.17 -0.92
CA PRO A 714 -11.00 -16.13 -1.10
C PRO A 714 -10.38 -16.09 -2.49
N ALA A 715 -10.10 -17.24 -3.10
CA ALA A 715 -9.50 -17.28 -4.44
C ALA A 715 -10.44 -16.66 -5.48
N GLU A 716 -11.73 -17.01 -5.46
CA GLU A 716 -12.75 -16.42 -6.32
C GLU A 716 -12.90 -14.91 -6.09
N GLN A 717 -12.68 -14.44 -4.87
CA GLN A 717 -12.76 -13.01 -4.54
C GLN A 717 -11.54 -12.21 -5.01
N PHE A 718 -10.35 -12.79 -4.98
CA PHE A 718 -9.10 -12.05 -5.13
C PHE A 718 -8.23 -12.48 -6.32
N LEU A 719 -8.37 -13.69 -6.83
CA LEU A 719 -7.48 -14.24 -7.86
C LEU A 719 -8.19 -14.57 -9.19
N THR A 720 -9.47 -14.82 -9.19
CA THR A 720 -10.29 -15.02 -10.40
C THR A 720 -11.14 -13.79 -10.67
#